data_30e754d0b67293e565f0ef84b2c25723
#
_entry.id   30e754d0b67293e565f0ef84b2c25723
#
_cell.length_a   1.000
_cell.length_b   1.000
_cell.length_c   1.000
_cell.angle_alpha   90.00
_cell.angle_beta   90.00
_cell.angle_gamma   90.00
#
_symmetry.space_group_name_H-M   'P 1'
#
loop_
_entity.id
_entity.type
_entity.pdbx_description
1 polymer ?
#
loop_
_entity_poly.entity_id
_entity_poly.type
_entity_poly.pdbx_seq_one_letter_code
_entity_poly.pdbx_strand_id
1 'polypeptide(L)'
;MTTRSLLLSVKIAIAAYVSMLLLYVIGSFTPGFRTWGFNWWAYFGAFTPWVLLALGLILAGYLYYSGRLTDTIPAQTDDSPALPARRYTIVSLVIVLLFGLTFVLLHTRTHFLGDGYNILTQLETDNPLVKITSIGEGLLHNFTKNALSGVSDSALLSFQIISITAGIGFVIVVLLAAGALFKRLTDRIIFALGLLSGGYGLLFFGYVEYYSVFVLSVGIFTLVGLLIARGKLNRWWILPCLALSVFLHVFGIALLPAVVYLLVSDTPAGRKLAGLPAMAKWAITLVVALAGITLFLYLYNASYAFRLAFVPLLQNRFTVDGYTLASWQHIRDLLNLWILLIPAAPVLFILAVFLPRTAFKGRDMAFFLVLALSVLAVTVVADPVLGMPRDWDLFAFAGVPVVAMFFYLLVNNRHHVSGYPAMSVLAIALGFFVLVPRVASQAIPDKGVKHFESYLTRNRAVDNKARAYLVEYYRRTRDSVGELKAKNLFRRHNTEGNLLGQGLFLFSEDEYDQAAESFRQALITNPRSAIAYTNLGKCYLRFDKPDSALLFQKIAIGLDPYDPITLNNLGLAYYYNEDYPHAECAWYDALARDTSLLTPRLFLMRQYRKLNQTKEFDSVVVSIADRPDLPVPALEDVGMAFLANKRYDKAGRIYRRALNLGMDPAKIDELKKSHPLLVVPPR
;
A
#
# COMPACT_ATOMS: atom_id res chain seq x y z
N MET A 1 -38.12 -19.56 -4.63
CA MET A 1 -38.38 -18.10 -4.73
C MET A 1 -39.58 -17.88 -5.62
N THR A 2 -40.51 -17.01 -5.25
CA THR A 2 -41.67 -16.67 -6.10
C THR A 2 -41.23 -15.71 -7.21
N THR A 3 -41.94 -15.73 -8.37
CA THR A 3 -41.67 -14.81 -9.51
C THR A 3 -41.71 -13.34 -9.07
N ARG A 4 -42.56 -13.02 -8.08
CA ARG A 4 -42.69 -11.68 -7.50
C ARG A 4 -41.41 -11.23 -6.76
N SER A 5 -40.72 -12.13 -6.04
CA SER A 5 -39.47 -11.81 -5.32
C SER A 5 -38.29 -11.64 -6.26
N LEU A 6 -38.23 -12.39 -7.36
CA LEU A 6 -37.23 -12.24 -8.40
C LEU A 6 -37.32 -10.87 -9.10
N LEU A 7 -38.54 -10.46 -9.46
CA LEU A 7 -38.78 -9.12 -10.06
C LEU A 7 -38.46 -7.99 -9.10
N LEU A 8 -38.68 -8.15 -7.79
CA LEU A 8 -38.34 -7.17 -6.77
C LEU A 8 -36.82 -7.02 -6.66
N SER A 9 -36.07 -8.13 -6.65
CA SER A 9 -34.60 -8.10 -6.58
C SER A 9 -33.97 -7.34 -7.75
N VAL A 10 -34.50 -7.55 -8.96
CA VAL A 10 -34.03 -6.84 -10.16
C VAL A 10 -34.33 -5.34 -10.08
N LYS A 11 -35.51 -4.94 -9.66
CA LYS A 11 -35.89 -3.53 -9.52
C LYS A 11 -34.97 -2.81 -8.51
N ILE A 12 -34.71 -3.43 -7.35
CA ILE A 12 -33.85 -2.85 -6.33
C ILE A 12 -32.39 -2.81 -6.81
N ALA A 13 -31.91 -3.84 -7.51
CA ALA A 13 -30.56 -3.87 -8.06
C ALA A 13 -30.36 -2.82 -9.17
N ILE A 14 -31.37 -2.58 -10.02
CA ILE A 14 -31.33 -1.48 -11.01
C ILE A 14 -31.34 -0.12 -10.28
N ALA A 15 -32.15 0.05 -9.26
CA ALA A 15 -32.15 1.26 -8.46
C ALA A 15 -30.78 1.51 -7.83
N ALA A 16 -30.13 0.47 -7.29
CA ALA A 16 -28.76 0.58 -6.77
C ALA A 16 -27.74 0.94 -7.87
N TYR A 17 -27.85 0.34 -9.06
CA TYR A 17 -27.01 0.68 -10.20
C TYR A 17 -27.14 2.16 -10.58
N VAL A 18 -28.39 2.65 -10.74
CA VAL A 18 -28.66 4.06 -11.06
C VAL A 18 -28.18 4.98 -9.94
N SER A 19 -28.41 4.60 -8.67
CA SER A 19 -27.92 5.37 -7.52
C SER A 19 -26.39 5.48 -7.51
N MET A 20 -25.67 4.41 -7.88
CA MET A 20 -24.21 4.46 -8.01
C MET A 20 -23.77 5.41 -9.13
N LEU A 21 -24.42 5.38 -10.29
CA LEU A 21 -24.10 6.34 -11.36
C LEU A 21 -24.35 7.79 -10.92
N LEU A 22 -25.46 8.05 -10.20
CA LEU A 22 -25.76 9.39 -9.66
C LEU A 22 -24.72 9.80 -8.61
N LEU A 23 -24.26 8.87 -7.76
CA LEU A 23 -23.17 9.14 -6.78
C LEU A 23 -21.86 9.51 -7.49
N TYR A 24 -21.52 8.91 -8.61
CA TYR A 24 -20.35 9.31 -9.41
C TYR A 24 -20.51 10.71 -10.00
N VAL A 25 -21.72 11.07 -10.45
CA VAL A 25 -22.02 12.45 -10.89
C VAL A 25 -21.86 13.43 -9.72
N ILE A 26 -22.53 13.17 -8.59
CA ILE A 26 -22.47 14.01 -7.38
C ILE A 26 -21.02 14.13 -6.90
N GLY A 27 -20.29 13.01 -6.83
CA GLY A 27 -18.88 12.96 -6.45
C GLY A 27 -18.00 13.85 -7.32
N SER A 28 -18.33 13.98 -8.61
CA SER A 28 -17.56 14.82 -9.55
C SER A 28 -17.68 16.32 -9.27
N PHE A 29 -18.72 16.76 -8.54
CA PHE A 29 -18.91 18.16 -8.18
C PHE A 29 -18.63 18.44 -6.70
N THR A 30 -18.23 17.44 -5.92
CA THR A 30 -17.88 17.60 -4.50
C THR A 30 -16.37 17.70 -4.28
N PRO A 31 -15.88 18.20 -3.14
CA PRO A 31 -14.46 18.24 -2.83
C PRO A 31 -13.79 16.87 -2.92
N GLY A 32 -12.68 16.77 -3.65
CA GLY A 32 -11.99 15.51 -3.97
C GLY A 32 -11.66 14.64 -2.76
N PHE A 33 -11.25 15.24 -1.65
CA PHE A 33 -10.92 14.51 -0.42
C PHE A 33 -12.13 13.88 0.30
N ARG A 34 -13.36 14.30 0.00
CA ARG A 34 -14.60 13.73 0.59
C ARG A 34 -15.14 12.55 -0.21
N THR A 35 -14.92 12.57 -1.50
CA THR A 35 -15.52 11.65 -2.48
C THR A 35 -14.48 11.04 -3.40
N TRP A 36 -13.27 10.86 -2.90
CA TRP A 36 -12.13 10.40 -3.68
C TRP A 36 -12.32 8.98 -4.29
N GLY A 37 -13.20 8.18 -3.73
CA GLY A 37 -13.53 6.86 -4.27
C GLY A 37 -14.40 6.89 -5.53
N PHE A 38 -15.12 8.00 -5.77
CA PHE A 38 -16.11 8.09 -6.87
C PHE A 38 -16.14 9.44 -7.59
N ASN A 39 -15.06 10.25 -7.51
CA ASN A 39 -14.98 11.55 -8.20
C ASN A 39 -14.17 11.51 -9.53
N TRP A 40 -13.82 10.35 -10.02
CA TRP A 40 -12.89 10.18 -11.14
C TRP A 40 -13.37 10.75 -12.49
N TRP A 41 -14.67 10.98 -12.64
CA TRP A 41 -15.25 11.58 -13.84
C TRP A 41 -14.99 13.09 -13.94
N ALA A 42 -14.67 13.75 -12.82
CA ALA A 42 -14.48 15.20 -12.74
C ALA A 42 -13.31 15.74 -13.57
N TYR A 43 -12.31 14.90 -13.85
CA TYR A 43 -11.01 15.36 -14.38
C TYR A 43 -10.98 15.48 -15.90
N PHE A 44 -12.02 15.03 -16.63
CA PHE A 44 -12.08 15.02 -18.09
C PHE A 44 -12.88 16.17 -18.71
N GLY A 45 -13.63 16.91 -17.90
CA GLY A 45 -14.43 18.05 -18.33
C GLY A 45 -15.81 18.07 -17.68
N ALA A 46 -16.46 19.22 -17.67
CA ALA A 46 -17.73 19.44 -16.97
C ALA A 46 -18.88 18.55 -17.50
N PHE A 47 -18.82 18.16 -18.76
CA PHE A 47 -19.86 17.31 -19.38
C PHE A 47 -19.62 15.81 -19.23
N THR A 48 -18.38 15.38 -18.92
CA THR A 48 -18.04 13.96 -18.81
C THR A 48 -18.90 13.18 -17.83
N PRO A 49 -19.20 13.69 -16.60
CA PRO A 49 -20.08 12.98 -15.67
C PRO A 49 -21.47 12.72 -16.26
N TRP A 50 -22.02 13.67 -17.00
CA TRP A 50 -23.34 13.55 -17.61
C TRP A 50 -23.34 12.59 -18.79
N VAL A 51 -22.29 12.58 -19.60
CA VAL A 51 -22.12 11.63 -20.71
C VAL A 51 -22.03 10.20 -20.19
N LEU A 52 -21.23 9.96 -19.17
CA LEU A 52 -21.08 8.63 -18.57
C LEU A 52 -22.36 8.16 -17.87
N LEU A 53 -23.08 9.07 -17.20
CA LEU A 53 -24.41 8.80 -16.68
C LEU A 53 -25.36 8.37 -17.80
N ALA A 54 -25.43 9.16 -18.89
CA ALA A 54 -26.29 8.86 -20.03
C ALA A 54 -25.97 7.48 -20.65
N LEU A 55 -24.69 7.17 -20.85
CA LEU A 55 -24.26 5.84 -21.34
C LEU A 55 -24.70 4.71 -20.41
N GLY A 56 -24.55 4.89 -19.09
CA GLY A 56 -25.02 3.92 -18.11
C GLY A 56 -26.53 3.73 -18.12
N LEU A 57 -27.30 4.83 -18.23
CA LEU A 57 -28.76 4.76 -18.33
C LEU A 57 -29.24 4.16 -19.64
N ILE A 58 -28.59 4.48 -20.78
CA ILE A 58 -28.86 3.87 -22.09
C ILE A 58 -28.63 2.36 -22.03
N LEU A 59 -27.52 1.90 -21.43
CA LEU A 59 -27.25 0.48 -21.25
C LEU A 59 -28.34 -0.20 -20.42
N ALA A 60 -28.71 0.36 -19.28
CA ALA A 60 -29.78 -0.19 -18.44
C ALA A 60 -31.13 -0.20 -19.16
N GLY A 61 -31.46 0.89 -19.85
CA GLY A 61 -32.68 1.02 -20.66
C GLY A 61 -32.72 -0.02 -21.80
N TYR A 62 -31.64 -0.18 -22.54
CA TYR A 62 -31.53 -1.21 -23.60
C TYR A 62 -31.78 -2.63 -23.05
N LEU A 63 -31.15 -2.98 -21.93
CA LEU A 63 -31.31 -4.28 -21.29
C LEU A 63 -32.74 -4.48 -20.75
N TYR A 64 -33.37 -3.41 -20.28
CA TYR A 64 -34.77 -3.43 -19.80
C TYR A 64 -35.77 -3.65 -20.99
N TYR A 65 -35.69 -2.81 -22.01
CA TYR A 65 -36.62 -2.87 -23.16
C TYR A 65 -36.41 -4.12 -24.02
N SER A 66 -35.21 -4.70 -24.07
CA SER A 66 -34.94 -5.98 -24.71
C SER A 66 -35.51 -7.20 -23.97
N GLY A 67 -36.15 -6.99 -22.79
CA GLY A 67 -36.68 -8.06 -21.95
C GLY A 67 -35.61 -8.85 -21.18
N ARG A 68 -34.32 -8.60 -21.42
CA ARG A 68 -33.21 -9.40 -20.87
C ARG A 68 -33.09 -9.32 -19.35
N LEU A 69 -33.64 -8.31 -18.72
CA LEU A 69 -33.63 -8.16 -17.24
C LEU A 69 -34.66 -9.04 -16.55
N THR A 70 -35.66 -9.52 -17.27
CA THR A 70 -36.73 -10.39 -16.76
C THR A 70 -36.54 -11.86 -17.08
N ASP A 71 -35.58 -12.16 -17.96
CA ASP A 71 -35.30 -13.53 -18.39
C ASP A 71 -34.88 -14.40 -17.18
N THR A 72 -35.47 -15.57 -17.09
CA THR A 72 -35.09 -16.58 -16.09
C THR A 72 -34.39 -17.74 -16.77
N ILE A 73 -33.29 -18.22 -16.23
CA ILE A 73 -32.59 -19.41 -16.73
C ILE A 73 -33.23 -20.63 -16.08
N PRO A 74 -33.86 -21.54 -16.83
CA PRO A 74 -34.42 -22.77 -16.28
C PRO A 74 -33.34 -23.63 -15.58
N ALA A 75 -33.68 -24.22 -14.44
CA ALA A 75 -32.74 -25.07 -13.69
C ALA A 75 -32.30 -26.32 -14.49
N GLN A 76 -33.15 -26.81 -15.41
CA GLN A 76 -32.92 -28.01 -16.19
C GLN A 76 -31.96 -27.81 -17.40
N THR A 77 -31.52 -26.59 -17.72
CA THR A 77 -30.64 -26.33 -18.88
C THR A 77 -29.15 -26.48 -18.64
N ASP A 78 -28.75 -27.22 -17.60
CA ASP A 78 -27.33 -27.46 -17.28
C ASP A 78 -26.67 -28.50 -18.22
N ASP A 79 -27.47 -29.19 -19.09
CA ASP A 79 -27.00 -30.11 -20.11
C ASP A 79 -26.53 -29.45 -21.41
N SER A 80 -26.22 -28.12 -21.36
CA SER A 80 -25.60 -27.49 -22.52
C SER A 80 -24.28 -28.17 -22.86
N PRO A 81 -24.07 -28.60 -24.11
CA PRO A 81 -22.84 -29.28 -24.49
C PRO A 81 -21.64 -28.43 -24.11
N ALA A 82 -20.65 -29.06 -23.50
CA ALA A 82 -19.42 -28.38 -23.17
C ALA A 82 -18.88 -27.71 -24.45
N LEU A 83 -18.63 -26.42 -24.40
CA LEU A 83 -18.03 -25.71 -25.52
C LEU A 83 -16.73 -26.42 -25.95
N PRO A 84 -16.48 -26.52 -27.27
CA PRO A 84 -15.17 -26.97 -27.73
C PRO A 84 -14.07 -26.18 -27.08
N ALA A 85 -13.11 -26.85 -26.44
CA ALA A 85 -11.99 -26.20 -25.76
C ALA A 85 -11.33 -25.12 -26.63
N ARG A 86 -11.23 -25.35 -27.94
CA ARG A 86 -10.66 -24.42 -28.91
C ARG A 86 -11.36 -23.05 -28.91
N ARG A 87 -12.69 -22.99 -28.79
CA ARG A 87 -13.42 -21.69 -28.77
C ARG A 87 -13.10 -20.87 -27.54
N TYR A 88 -13.04 -21.53 -26.38
CA TYR A 88 -12.67 -20.84 -25.13
C TYR A 88 -11.23 -20.35 -25.18
N THR A 89 -10.31 -21.17 -25.70
CA THR A 89 -8.90 -20.76 -25.86
C THR A 89 -8.77 -19.53 -26.76
N ILE A 90 -9.48 -19.48 -27.89
CA ILE A 90 -9.46 -18.30 -28.78
C ILE A 90 -9.98 -17.05 -28.06
N VAL A 91 -11.12 -17.14 -27.37
CA VAL A 91 -11.69 -16.02 -26.62
C VAL A 91 -10.72 -15.57 -25.51
N SER A 92 -10.11 -16.51 -24.82
CA SER A 92 -9.11 -16.22 -23.79
C SER A 92 -7.89 -15.49 -24.35
N LEU A 93 -7.35 -15.93 -25.47
CA LEU A 93 -6.23 -15.27 -26.16
C LEU A 93 -6.59 -13.84 -26.58
N VAL A 94 -7.79 -13.63 -27.12
CA VAL A 94 -8.26 -12.29 -27.48
C VAL A 94 -8.35 -11.40 -26.24
N ILE A 95 -8.87 -11.89 -25.13
CA ILE A 95 -8.96 -11.12 -23.88
C ILE A 95 -7.54 -10.79 -23.37
N VAL A 96 -6.61 -11.74 -23.36
CA VAL A 96 -5.22 -11.50 -22.92
C VAL A 96 -4.55 -10.43 -23.79
N LEU A 97 -4.73 -10.52 -25.11
CA LEU A 97 -4.15 -9.54 -26.05
C LEU A 97 -4.76 -8.15 -25.87
N LEU A 98 -6.08 -8.05 -25.73
CA LEU A 98 -6.77 -6.76 -25.52
C LEU A 98 -6.33 -6.11 -24.20
N PHE A 99 -6.31 -6.85 -23.09
CA PHE A 99 -5.87 -6.30 -21.82
C PHE A 99 -4.36 -5.99 -21.84
N GLY A 100 -3.52 -6.88 -22.38
CA GLY A 100 -2.08 -6.64 -22.53
C GLY A 100 -1.79 -5.38 -23.35
N LEU A 101 -2.48 -5.19 -24.48
CA LEU A 101 -2.36 -3.98 -25.28
C LEU A 101 -2.81 -2.73 -24.51
N THR A 102 -3.94 -2.81 -23.78
CA THR A 102 -4.41 -1.66 -22.98
C THR A 102 -3.46 -1.34 -21.84
N PHE A 103 -2.85 -2.32 -21.17
CA PHE A 103 -1.84 -2.09 -20.12
C PHE A 103 -0.63 -1.34 -20.68
N VAL A 104 -0.18 -1.69 -21.88
CA VAL A 104 0.95 -1.02 -22.54
C VAL A 104 0.57 0.38 -23.03
N LEU A 105 -0.56 0.56 -23.71
CA LEU A 105 -0.95 1.84 -24.32
C LEU A 105 -1.37 2.89 -23.27
N LEU A 106 -2.02 2.45 -22.20
CA LEU A 106 -2.56 3.31 -21.14
C LEU A 106 -1.72 3.23 -19.86
N HIS A 107 -0.41 2.93 -19.95
CA HIS A 107 0.45 2.91 -18.77
C HIS A 107 0.48 4.28 -18.07
N THR A 108 0.64 4.25 -16.75
CA THR A 108 0.66 5.46 -15.93
C THR A 108 1.87 6.32 -16.25
N ARG A 109 1.65 7.63 -16.41
CA ARG A 109 2.67 8.65 -16.65
C ARG A 109 2.84 9.61 -15.49
N THR A 110 1.92 9.58 -14.54
CA THR A 110 2.00 10.35 -13.29
C THR A 110 1.99 9.39 -12.10
N HIS A 111 2.83 9.65 -11.09
CA HIS A 111 3.09 8.75 -9.97
C HIS A 111 2.81 9.45 -8.63
N PHE A 112 1.70 10.21 -8.59
CA PHE A 112 1.30 10.99 -7.41
C PHE A 112 0.56 10.17 -6.34
N LEU A 113 -0.02 9.04 -6.73
CA LEU A 113 -0.68 8.12 -5.82
C LEU A 113 0.39 7.24 -5.16
N GLY A 114 0.19 6.90 -3.90
CA GLY A 114 1.20 6.17 -3.12
C GLY A 114 2.48 6.99 -2.90
N ASP A 115 3.59 6.27 -2.81
CA ASP A 115 4.96 6.77 -2.63
C ASP A 115 5.74 6.89 -3.96
N GLY A 116 5.07 6.84 -5.12
CA GLY A 116 5.67 6.60 -6.43
C GLY A 116 6.96 7.37 -6.72
N TYR A 117 6.96 8.73 -6.59
CA TYR A 117 8.19 9.51 -6.83
C TYR A 117 9.30 9.24 -5.82
N ASN A 118 8.96 9.01 -4.55
CA ASN A 118 9.94 8.69 -3.52
C ASN A 118 10.57 7.30 -3.78
N ILE A 119 9.77 6.32 -4.17
CA ILE A 119 10.23 4.97 -4.52
C ILE A 119 11.14 5.01 -5.75
N LEU A 120 10.80 5.80 -6.78
CA LEU A 120 11.65 5.97 -7.96
C LEU A 120 13.02 6.54 -7.55
N THR A 121 13.04 7.63 -6.78
CA THR A 121 14.28 8.25 -6.30
C THR A 121 15.11 7.27 -5.47
N GLN A 122 14.49 6.47 -4.59
CA GLN A 122 15.19 5.45 -3.81
C GLN A 122 15.76 4.34 -4.69
N LEU A 123 14.99 3.86 -5.68
CA LEU A 123 15.45 2.81 -6.59
C LEU A 123 16.58 3.31 -7.52
N GLU A 124 16.63 4.60 -7.85
CA GLU A 124 17.70 5.21 -8.67
C GLU A 124 19.07 5.22 -7.96
N THR A 125 19.09 5.08 -6.63
CA THR A 125 20.36 5.00 -5.88
C THR A 125 21.12 3.70 -6.17
N ASP A 126 22.43 3.71 -5.95
CA ASP A 126 23.29 2.53 -6.17
C ASP A 126 23.01 1.37 -5.19
N ASN A 127 22.43 1.69 -4.02
CA ASN A 127 22.06 0.72 -2.98
C ASN A 127 20.63 0.97 -2.51
N PRO A 128 19.62 0.59 -3.30
CA PRO A 128 18.24 0.81 -2.89
C PRO A 128 17.88 -0.04 -1.67
N LEU A 129 17.31 0.61 -0.66
CA LEU A 129 16.84 -0.07 0.55
C LEU A 129 15.64 -0.96 0.21
N VAL A 130 15.75 -2.25 0.48
CA VAL A 130 14.63 -3.19 0.39
C VAL A 130 13.82 -3.11 1.68
N LYS A 131 12.58 -2.65 1.60
CA LYS A 131 11.68 -2.58 2.75
C LYS A 131 11.36 -3.99 3.26
N ILE A 132 11.50 -4.23 4.57
CA ILE A 132 11.17 -5.52 5.21
C ILE A 132 9.70 -5.92 4.95
N THR A 133 8.82 -4.96 4.80
CA THR A 133 7.39 -5.19 4.53
C THR A 133 7.10 -5.72 3.13
N SER A 134 8.03 -5.53 2.16
CA SER A 134 7.87 -5.89 0.74
C SER A 134 9.17 -6.42 0.13
N ILE A 135 9.80 -7.38 0.81
CA ILE A 135 11.11 -7.92 0.42
C ILE A 135 11.11 -8.45 -1.01
N GLY A 136 10.13 -9.30 -1.36
CA GLY A 136 10.08 -9.95 -2.67
C GLY A 136 9.90 -8.95 -3.82
N GLU A 137 8.99 -7.98 -3.66
CA GLU A 137 8.78 -6.92 -4.66
C GLU A 137 10.05 -6.06 -4.79
N GLY A 138 10.65 -5.63 -3.66
CA GLY A 138 11.86 -4.81 -3.67
C GLY A 138 13.03 -5.51 -4.37
N LEU A 139 13.27 -6.79 -4.09
CA LEU A 139 14.30 -7.59 -4.75
C LEU A 139 14.04 -7.74 -6.25
N LEU A 140 12.78 -7.98 -6.65
CA LEU A 140 12.40 -8.14 -8.05
C LEU A 140 12.63 -6.85 -8.84
N HIS A 141 12.21 -5.70 -8.30
CA HIS A 141 12.42 -4.40 -8.94
C HIS A 141 13.89 -4.03 -9.04
N ASN A 142 14.68 -4.30 -8.00
CA ASN A 142 16.12 -4.06 -8.01
C ASN A 142 16.84 -4.95 -9.03
N PHE A 143 16.50 -6.23 -9.09
CA PHE A 143 17.03 -7.15 -10.09
C PHE A 143 16.70 -6.67 -11.51
N THR A 144 15.45 -6.29 -11.78
CA THR A 144 15.01 -5.83 -13.10
C THR A 144 15.68 -4.51 -13.48
N LYS A 145 15.78 -3.54 -12.56
CA LYS A 145 16.55 -2.31 -12.78
C LYS A 145 18.00 -2.59 -13.18
N ASN A 146 18.66 -3.48 -12.44
CA ASN A 146 20.06 -3.83 -12.71
C ASN A 146 20.23 -4.54 -14.07
N ALA A 147 19.29 -5.38 -14.46
CA ALA A 147 19.26 -6.00 -15.79
C ALA A 147 19.07 -4.96 -16.92
N LEU A 148 18.46 -3.81 -16.61
CA LEU A 148 18.24 -2.68 -17.52
C LEU A 148 19.27 -1.56 -17.35
N SER A 149 20.41 -1.79 -16.71
CA SER A 149 21.38 -0.76 -16.32
C SER A 149 21.94 0.09 -17.49
N GLY A 150 21.86 -0.41 -18.73
CA GLY A 150 22.25 0.36 -19.93
C GLY A 150 21.15 1.22 -20.54
N VAL A 151 19.95 1.25 -19.95
CA VAL A 151 18.79 1.95 -20.48
C VAL A 151 18.47 3.16 -19.60
N SER A 152 18.15 4.32 -20.22
CA SER A 152 17.71 5.49 -19.47
C SER A 152 16.41 5.16 -18.73
N ASP A 153 16.23 5.76 -17.55
CA ASP A 153 15.05 5.57 -16.69
C ASP A 153 14.78 4.10 -16.28
N SER A 154 15.87 3.31 -16.11
CA SER A 154 15.80 1.87 -15.78
C SER A 154 14.95 1.57 -14.54
N ALA A 155 14.92 2.49 -13.55
CA ALA A 155 14.08 2.38 -12.38
C ALA A 155 12.58 2.43 -12.76
N LEU A 156 12.16 3.41 -13.53
CA LEU A 156 10.77 3.54 -14.01
C LEU A 156 10.37 2.36 -14.89
N LEU A 157 11.24 1.98 -15.83
CA LEU A 157 11.00 0.83 -16.72
C LEU A 157 10.84 -0.48 -15.94
N SER A 158 11.59 -0.66 -14.85
CA SER A 158 11.44 -1.86 -14.01
C SER A 158 10.02 -1.96 -13.44
N PHE A 159 9.45 -0.85 -12.94
CA PHE A 159 8.06 -0.83 -12.45
C PHE A 159 7.05 -1.07 -13.57
N GLN A 160 7.22 -0.44 -14.71
CA GLN A 160 6.31 -0.61 -15.84
C GLN A 160 6.29 -2.06 -16.35
N ILE A 161 7.45 -2.67 -16.56
CA ILE A 161 7.56 -4.05 -17.02
C ILE A 161 6.94 -5.02 -16.01
N ILE A 162 7.30 -4.91 -14.74
CA ILE A 162 6.81 -5.81 -13.68
C ILE A 162 5.29 -5.66 -13.52
N SER A 163 4.79 -4.43 -13.45
CA SER A 163 3.36 -4.15 -13.30
C SER A 163 2.55 -4.70 -14.47
N ILE A 164 2.95 -4.42 -15.71
CA ILE A 164 2.26 -4.90 -16.91
C ILE A 164 2.30 -6.43 -16.99
N THR A 165 3.47 -7.03 -16.72
CA THR A 165 3.64 -8.49 -16.72
C THR A 165 2.76 -9.14 -15.64
N ALA A 166 2.69 -8.55 -14.44
CA ALA A 166 1.80 -9.00 -13.37
C ALA A 166 0.33 -8.92 -13.81
N GLY A 167 -0.05 -7.85 -14.51
CA GLY A 167 -1.40 -7.67 -15.05
C GLY A 167 -1.76 -8.74 -16.10
N ILE A 168 -0.88 -9.01 -17.06
CA ILE A 168 -1.07 -10.08 -18.03
C ILE A 168 -1.18 -11.43 -17.31
N GLY A 169 -0.32 -11.70 -16.34
CA GLY A 169 -0.37 -12.90 -15.50
C GLY A 169 -1.71 -13.01 -14.75
N PHE A 170 -2.23 -11.91 -14.20
CA PHE A 170 -3.53 -11.88 -13.53
C PHE A 170 -4.68 -12.23 -14.48
N VAL A 171 -4.70 -11.67 -15.70
CA VAL A 171 -5.71 -12.00 -16.73
C VAL A 171 -5.66 -13.49 -17.07
N ILE A 172 -4.46 -14.05 -17.28
CA ILE A 172 -4.28 -15.48 -17.59
C ILE A 172 -4.80 -16.36 -16.45
N VAL A 173 -4.41 -16.08 -15.21
CA VAL A 173 -4.82 -16.85 -14.02
C VAL A 173 -6.34 -16.83 -13.84
N VAL A 174 -6.96 -15.67 -14.02
CA VAL A 174 -8.43 -15.52 -13.94
C VAL A 174 -9.14 -16.34 -15.00
N LEU A 175 -8.65 -16.31 -16.26
CA LEU A 175 -9.24 -17.08 -17.36
C LEU A 175 -9.05 -18.59 -17.15
N LEU A 176 -7.87 -19.06 -16.71
CA LEU A 176 -7.64 -20.47 -16.39
C LEU A 176 -8.57 -20.96 -15.28
N ALA A 177 -8.72 -20.18 -14.20
CA ALA A 177 -9.62 -20.51 -13.11
C ALA A 177 -11.09 -20.52 -13.58
N ALA A 178 -11.53 -19.54 -14.36
CA ALA A 178 -12.88 -19.53 -14.92
C ALA A 178 -13.15 -20.77 -15.79
N GLY A 179 -12.17 -21.17 -16.60
CA GLY A 179 -12.22 -22.41 -17.40
C GLY A 179 -12.35 -23.66 -16.56
N ALA A 180 -11.62 -23.73 -15.42
CA ALA A 180 -11.66 -24.85 -14.49
C ALA A 180 -12.95 -24.92 -13.66
N LEU A 181 -13.55 -23.75 -13.34
CA LEU A 181 -14.71 -23.66 -12.44
C LEU A 181 -16.05 -23.85 -13.18
N PHE A 182 -16.20 -23.30 -14.38
CA PHE A 182 -17.48 -23.20 -15.06
C PHE A 182 -17.48 -23.92 -16.41
N LYS A 183 -18.62 -24.48 -16.82
CA LYS A 183 -18.79 -25.17 -18.10
C LYS A 183 -19.21 -24.21 -19.24
N ARG A 184 -20.14 -23.28 -18.96
CA ARG A 184 -20.73 -22.37 -19.95
C ARG A 184 -19.78 -21.21 -20.24
N LEU A 185 -19.66 -20.83 -21.53
CA LEU A 185 -18.82 -19.69 -21.95
C LEU A 185 -19.25 -18.38 -21.29
N THR A 186 -20.57 -18.12 -21.24
CA THR A 186 -21.12 -16.92 -20.60
C THR A 186 -20.69 -16.81 -19.14
N ASP A 187 -20.76 -17.89 -18.39
CA ASP A 187 -20.39 -17.93 -16.96
C ASP A 187 -18.89 -17.69 -16.77
N ARG A 188 -18.05 -18.26 -17.65
CA ARG A 188 -16.60 -18.05 -17.68
C ARG A 188 -16.25 -16.58 -17.93
N ILE A 189 -16.91 -15.97 -18.94
CA ILE A 189 -16.69 -14.57 -19.32
C ILE A 189 -17.17 -13.63 -18.21
N ILE A 190 -18.38 -13.84 -17.66
CA ILE A 190 -18.93 -13.02 -16.58
C ILE A 190 -18.01 -13.05 -15.35
N PHE A 191 -17.56 -14.25 -14.95
CA PHE A 191 -16.64 -14.37 -13.82
C PHE A 191 -15.31 -13.65 -14.09
N ALA A 192 -14.71 -13.89 -15.27
CA ALA A 192 -13.44 -13.30 -15.64
C ALA A 192 -13.53 -11.76 -15.74
N LEU A 193 -14.48 -11.22 -16.52
CA LEU A 193 -14.64 -9.77 -16.67
C LEU A 193 -15.05 -9.11 -15.35
N GLY A 194 -15.81 -9.81 -14.51
CA GLY A 194 -16.14 -9.34 -13.17
C GLY A 194 -14.90 -9.08 -12.33
N LEU A 195 -13.95 -10.03 -12.30
CA LEU A 195 -12.68 -9.85 -11.60
C LEU A 195 -11.83 -8.76 -12.27
N LEU A 196 -11.78 -8.70 -13.58
CA LEU A 196 -10.98 -7.70 -14.31
C LEU A 196 -11.57 -6.28 -14.25
N SER A 197 -12.81 -6.10 -13.81
CA SER A 197 -13.45 -4.79 -13.61
C SER A 197 -13.22 -4.17 -12.24
N GLY A 198 -12.51 -4.85 -11.34
CA GLY A 198 -12.20 -4.34 -10.00
C GLY A 198 -11.26 -3.12 -10.03
N GLY A 199 -11.45 -2.18 -9.08
CA GLY A 199 -10.67 -0.95 -9.03
C GLY A 199 -9.18 -1.14 -8.76
N TYR A 200 -8.76 -2.31 -8.25
CA TYR A 200 -7.35 -2.70 -8.12
C TYR A 200 -6.64 -2.89 -9.47
N GLY A 201 -7.38 -2.98 -10.58
CA GLY A 201 -6.82 -3.15 -11.91
C GLY A 201 -5.86 -2.04 -12.34
N LEU A 202 -5.95 -0.82 -11.76
CA LEU A 202 -5.00 0.27 -12.04
C LEU A 202 -3.55 -0.13 -11.78
N LEU A 203 -3.30 -1.01 -10.81
CA LEU A 203 -1.95 -1.47 -10.46
C LEU A 203 -1.23 -2.17 -11.62
N PHE A 204 -1.95 -2.63 -12.64
CA PHE A 204 -1.40 -3.36 -13.79
C PHE A 204 -1.06 -2.46 -15.00
N PHE A 205 -1.23 -1.15 -14.86
CA PHE A 205 -0.97 -0.18 -15.93
C PHE A 205 0.38 0.54 -15.76
N GLY A 206 1.44 -0.18 -15.44
CA GLY A 206 2.76 0.41 -15.24
C GLY A 206 2.85 1.24 -13.96
N TYR A 207 2.09 0.90 -12.94
CA TYR A 207 1.99 1.63 -11.70
C TYR A 207 3.27 1.51 -10.87
N VAL A 208 3.73 2.64 -10.32
CA VAL A 208 4.99 2.70 -9.57
C VAL A 208 4.70 2.51 -8.08
N GLU A 209 4.62 1.25 -7.66
CA GLU A 209 4.50 0.80 -6.27
C GLU A 209 4.82 -0.70 -6.14
N TYR A 210 5.09 -1.16 -4.93
CA TYR A 210 5.45 -2.54 -4.62
C TYR A 210 4.22 -3.45 -4.36
N TYR A 211 3.16 -3.36 -5.20
CA TYR A 211 1.90 -4.09 -4.97
C TYR A 211 1.40 -4.89 -6.16
N SER A 212 1.95 -4.71 -7.36
CA SER A 212 1.40 -5.32 -8.57
C SER A 212 1.53 -6.84 -8.56
N VAL A 213 2.71 -7.36 -8.20
CA VAL A 213 2.95 -8.81 -8.11
C VAL A 213 2.28 -9.39 -6.86
N PHE A 214 2.23 -8.62 -5.78
CA PHE A 214 1.50 -9.02 -4.57
C PHE A 214 0.00 -9.22 -4.87
N VAL A 215 -0.66 -8.29 -5.56
CA VAL A 215 -2.08 -8.44 -5.96
C VAL A 215 -2.28 -9.63 -6.89
N LEU A 216 -1.37 -9.89 -7.82
CA LEU A 216 -1.38 -11.13 -8.62
C LEU A 216 -1.29 -12.36 -7.71
N SER A 217 -0.40 -12.38 -6.73
CA SER A 217 -0.23 -13.51 -5.82
C SER A 217 -1.48 -13.79 -4.98
N VAL A 218 -2.17 -12.71 -4.52
CA VAL A 218 -3.47 -12.83 -3.81
C VAL A 218 -4.54 -13.36 -4.76
N GLY A 219 -4.52 -12.98 -6.04
CA GLY A 219 -5.36 -13.55 -7.08
C GLY A 219 -5.14 -15.06 -7.25
N ILE A 220 -3.88 -15.47 -7.38
CA ILE A 220 -3.49 -16.89 -7.44
C ILE A 220 -3.96 -17.63 -6.17
N PHE A 221 -3.68 -17.08 -4.98
CA PHE A 221 -4.13 -17.66 -3.71
C PHE A 221 -5.64 -17.86 -3.66
N THR A 222 -6.40 -16.82 -4.03
CA THR A 222 -7.87 -16.82 -4.01
C THR A 222 -8.43 -17.91 -4.93
N LEU A 223 -7.90 -18.01 -6.15
CA LEU A 223 -8.41 -18.93 -7.15
C LEU A 223 -7.95 -20.37 -6.92
N VAL A 224 -6.71 -20.57 -6.47
CA VAL A 224 -6.21 -21.87 -6.01
C VAL A 224 -6.99 -22.35 -4.79
N GLY A 225 -7.21 -21.49 -3.80
CA GLY A 225 -8.01 -21.79 -2.63
C GLY A 225 -9.45 -22.21 -2.97
N LEU A 226 -10.07 -21.53 -3.93
CA LEU A 226 -11.39 -21.88 -4.45
C LEU A 226 -11.39 -23.27 -5.12
N LEU A 227 -10.39 -23.56 -5.95
CA LEU A 227 -10.24 -24.89 -6.59
C LEU A 227 -10.02 -26.00 -5.56
N ILE A 228 -9.27 -25.73 -4.49
CA ILE A 228 -9.10 -26.64 -3.35
C ILE A 228 -10.44 -26.84 -2.62
N ALA A 229 -11.17 -25.76 -2.33
CA ALA A 229 -12.47 -25.83 -1.66
C ALA A 229 -13.49 -26.65 -2.48
N ARG A 230 -13.38 -26.60 -3.81
CA ARG A 230 -14.17 -27.42 -4.77
C ARG A 230 -13.63 -28.84 -4.99
N GLY A 231 -12.57 -29.24 -4.30
CA GLY A 231 -11.95 -30.56 -4.43
C GLY A 231 -11.23 -30.80 -5.76
N LYS A 232 -10.88 -29.75 -6.51
CA LYS A 232 -10.22 -29.85 -7.82
C LYS A 232 -8.70 -29.83 -7.73
N LEU A 233 -8.14 -29.36 -6.59
CA LEU A 233 -6.72 -29.34 -6.30
C LEU A 233 -6.42 -29.88 -4.92
N ASN A 234 -5.19 -30.37 -4.73
CA ASN A 234 -4.70 -30.82 -3.42
C ASN A 234 -4.56 -29.60 -2.48
N ARG A 235 -5.01 -29.75 -1.23
CA ARG A 235 -5.01 -28.68 -0.23
C ARG A 235 -3.63 -28.10 0.10
N TRP A 236 -2.56 -28.89 -0.07
CA TRP A 236 -1.20 -28.45 0.24
C TRP A 236 -0.68 -27.36 -0.69
N TRP A 237 -1.27 -27.17 -1.88
CA TRP A 237 -0.94 -26.09 -2.79
C TRP A 237 -1.21 -24.69 -2.22
N ILE A 238 -2.01 -24.59 -1.16
CA ILE A 238 -2.27 -23.30 -0.51
C ILE A 238 -1.04 -22.75 0.22
N LEU A 239 -0.13 -23.63 0.70
CA LEU A 239 1.06 -23.21 1.46
C LEU A 239 2.07 -22.44 0.59
N PRO A 240 2.50 -22.92 -0.59
CA PRO A 240 3.37 -22.11 -1.45
C PRO A 240 2.71 -20.82 -1.91
N CYS A 241 1.38 -20.77 -2.12
CA CYS A 241 0.67 -19.54 -2.43
C CYS A 241 0.72 -18.54 -1.26
N LEU A 242 0.53 -19.01 -0.02
CA LEU A 242 0.70 -18.16 1.17
C LEU A 242 2.14 -17.65 1.30
N ALA A 243 3.11 -18.58 1.20
CA ALA A 243 4.54 -18.23 1.33
C ALA A 243 4.95 -17.17 0.31
N LEU A 244 4.52 -17.32 -0.96
CA LEU A 244 4.75 -16.34 -2.01
C LEU A 244 4.13 -14.97 -1.64
N SER A 245 2.87 -14.95 -1.20
CA SER A 245 2.19 -13.71 -0.88
C SER A 245 2.84 -12.98 0.30
N VAL A 246 3.25 -13.71 1.35
CA VAL A 246 3.96 -13.13 2.51
C VAL A 246 5.37 -12.65 2.13
N PHE A 247 6.07 -13.37 1.27
CA PHE A 247 7.39 -12.95 0.76
C PHE A 247 7.31 -11.66 -0.05
N LEU A 248 6.26 -11.52 -0.89
CA LEU A 248 6.05 -10.32 -1.67
C LEU A 248 5.63 -9.13 -0.79
N HIS A 249 4.71 -9.34 0.14
CA HIS A 249 4.28 -8.29 1.07
C HIS A 249 3.75 -8.86 2.38
N VAL A 250 4.10 -8.23 3.51
CA VAL A 250 3.72 -8.68 4.87
C VAL A 250 2.20 -8.83 5.05
N PHE A 251 1.38 -8.06 4.35
CA PHE A 251 -0.08 -8.21 4.38
C PHE A 251 -0.59 -9.55 3.81
N GLY A 252 0.27 -10.35 3.17
CA GLY A 252 -0.01 -11.75 2.87
C GLY A 252 -0.40 -12.58 4.10
N ILE A 253 -0.01 -12.16 5.31
CA ILE A 253 -0.44 -12.77 6.58
C ILE A 253 -1.98 -12.76 6.74
N ALA A 254 -2.67 -11.78 6.17
CA ALA A 254 -4.14 -11.73 6.17
C ALA A 254 -4.81 -12.95 5.50
N LEU A 255 -4.07 -13.70 4.69
CA LEU A 255 -4.56 -14.92 4.04
C LEU A 255 -4.51 -16.16 4.96
N LEU A 256 -3.78 -16.10 6.07
CA LEU A 256 -3.57 -17.22 6.99
C LEU A 256 -4.86 -17.85 7.55
N PRO A 257 -5.90 -17.08 7.96
CA PRO A 257 -7.15 -17.68 8.44
C PRO A 257 -7.81 -18.58 7.38
N ALA A 258 -7.76 -18.23 6.11
CA ALA A 258 -8.29 -19.03 5.02
C ALA A 258 -7.45 -20.30 4.76
N VAL A 259 -6.13 -20.24 4.95
CA VAL A 259 -5.25 -21.42 4.91
C VAL A 259 -5.62 -22.39 6.02
N VAL A 260 -5.72 -21.91 7.26
CA VAL A 260 -6.11 -22.74 8.41
C VAL A 260 -7.46 -23.40 8.15
N TYR A 261 -8.43 -22.64 7.63
CA TYR A 261 -9.73 -23.19 7.27
C TYR A 261 -9.62 -24.35 6.25
N LEU A 262 -8.90 -24.16 5.15
CA LEU A 262 -8.77 -25.18 4.10
C LEU A 262 -8.01 -26.42 4.55
N LEU A 263 -7.00 -26.26 5.41
CA LEU A 263 -6.21 -27.39 5.91
C LEU A 263 -6.93 -28.18 6.99
N VAL A 264 -7.74 -27.52 7.84
CA VAL A 264 -8.38 -28.13 9.02
C VAL A 264 -9.78 -28.65 8.71
N SER A 265 -10.56 -28.03 7.85
CA SER A 265 -11.98 -28.31 7.63
C SER A 265 -12.29 -29.80 7.32
N ASP A 266 -11.42 -30.49 6.58
CA ASP A 266 -11.60 -31.90 6.19
C ASP A 266 -10.96 -32.90 7.15
N THR A 267 -10.26 -32.44 8.19
CA THR A 267 -9.62 -33.31 9.16
C THR A 267 -10.65 -33.86 10.16
N PRO A 268 -10.36 -35.00 10.85
CA PRO A 268 -11.20 -35.48 11.93
C PRO A 268 -11.45 -34.43 13.02
N ALA A 269 -10.43 -33.60 13.34
CA ALA A 269 -10.54 -32.52 14.30
C ALA A 269 -11.48 -31.43 13.79
N GLY A 270 -11.36 -31.00 12.51
CA GLY A 270 -12.24 -30.02 11.89
C GLY A 270 -13.69 -30.47 11.82
N ARG A 271 -13.94 -31.76 11.49
CA ARG A 271 -15.29 -32.35 11.52
C ARG A 271 -15.88 -32.36 12.92
N LYS A 272 -15.08 -32.72 13.95
CA LYS A 272 -15.50 -32.61 15.35
C LYS A 272 -15.87 -31.19 15.73
N LEU A 273 -15.02 -30.22 15.37
CA LEU A 273 -15.27 -28.78 15.61
C LEU A 273 -16.56 -28.31 14.90
N ALA A 274 -16.76 -28.72 13.64
CA ALA A 274 -17.98 -28.42 12.89
C ALA A 274 -19.24 -29.02 13.52
N GLY A 275 -19.13 -30.19 14.19
CA GLY A 275 -20.23 -30.84 14.89
C GLY A 275 -20.54 -30.29 16.29
N LEU A 276 -19.73 -29.39 16.84
CA LEU A 276 -19.97 -28.80 18.15
C LEU A 276 -21.26 -27.97 18.19
N PRO A 277 -21.95 -27.87 19.34
CA PRO A 277 -23.04 -26.96 19.56
C PRO A 277 -22.64 -25.50 19.28
N ALA A 278 -23.59 -24.68 18.86
CA ALA A 278 -23.32 -23.27 18.53
C ALA A 278 -22.63 -22.52 19.69
N MET A 279 -23.07 -22.76 20.92
CA MET A 279 -22.48 -22.17 22.13
C MET A 279 -21.00 -22.52 22.31
N ALA A 280 -20.61 -23.77 22.07
CA ALA A 280 -19.20 -24.20 22.15
C ALA A 280 -18.36 -23.56 21.04
N LYS A 281 -18.89 -23.44 19.83
CA LYS A 281 -18.22 -22.71 18.74
C LYS A 281 -17.99 -21.26 19.11
N TRP A 282 -19.01 -20.57 19.63
CA TRP A 282 -18.88 -19.18 20.09
C TRP A 282 -17.85 -19.03 21.21
N ALA A 283 -17.84 -19.96 22.19
CA ALA A 283 -16.85 -19.95 23.27
C ALA A 283 -15.42 -20.11 22.74
N ILE A 284 -15.17 -21.05 21.80
CA ILE A 284 -13.85 -21.23 21.17
C ILE A 284 -13.48 -19.97 20.39
N THR A 285 -14.40 -19.41 19.59
CA THR A 285 -14.15 -18.17 18.84
C THR A 285 -13.80 -17.01 19.77
N LEU A 286 -14.49 -16.88 20.89
CA LEU A 286 -14.22 -15.85 21.90
C LEU A 286 -12.83 -16.03 22.52
N VAL A 287 -12.44 -17.27 22.90
CA VAL A 287 -11.11 -17.54 23.46
C VAL A 287 -10.01 -17.21 22.45
N VAL A 288 -10.17 -17.62 21.19
CA VAL A 288 -9.19 -17.29 20.12
C VAL A 288 -9.13 -15.79 19.88
N ALA A 289 -10.27 -15.11 19.86
CA ALA A 289 -10.32 -13.65 19.71
C ALA A 289 -9.63 -12.94 20.88
N LEU A 290 -9.89 -13.36 22.13
CA LEU A 290 -9.24 -12.78 23.31
C LEU A 290 -7.73 -13.01 23.29
N ALA A 291 -7.27 -14.24 22.92
CA ALA A 291 -5.85 -14.51 22.78
C ALA A 291 -5.20 -13.64 21.69
N GLY A 292 -5.88 -13.46 20.55
CA GLY A 292 -5.42 -12.57 19.47
C GLY A 292 -5.35 -11.10 19.91
N ILE A 293 -6.35 -10.61 20.62
CA ILE A 293 -6.37 -9.24 21.17
C ILE A 293 -5.24 -9.07 22.19
N THR A 294 -5.02 -10.04 23.07
CA THR A 294 -3.93 -9.98 24.05
C THR A 294 -2.56 -9.93 23.37
N LEU A 295 -2.33 -10.77 22.37
CA LEU A 295 -1.10 -10.74 21.57
C LEU A 295 -0.94 -9.40 20.85
N PHE A 296 -2.01 -8.89 20.24
CA PHE A 296 -2.00 -7.59 19.57
C PHE A 296 -1.63 -6.47 20.54
N LEU A 297 -2.27 -6.41 21.70
CA LEU A 297 -1.98 -5.40 22.73
C LEU A 297 -0.54 -5.50 23.26
N TYR A 298 -0.04 -6.73 23.42
CA TYR A 298 1.36 -6.95 23.79
C TYR A 298 2.30 -6.37 22.74
N LEU A 299 2.14 -6.73 21.46
CA LEU A 299 2.98 -6.25 20.36
C LEU A 299 2.84 -4.73 20.15
N TYR A 300 1.63 -4.19 20.31
CA TYR A 300 1.35 -2.76 20.20
C TYR A 300 2.08 -1.95 21.28
N ASN A 301 2.25 -2.51 22.50
CA ASN A 301 2.99 -1.85 23.56
C ASN A 301 4.51 -2.12 23.48
N ALA A 302 4.91 -3.29 22.98
CA ALA A 302 6.31 -3.70 22.92
C ALA A 302 7.07 -3.11 21.72
N SER A 303 6.40 -2.78 20.61
CA SER A 303 7.06 -2.33 19.38
C SER A 303 6.46 -1.02 18.86
N TYR A 304 7.31 0.01 18.79
CA TYR A 304 6.93 1.30 18.18
C TYR A 304 6.55 1.14 16.69
N ALA A 305 7.36 0.41 15.93
CA ALA A 305 7.09 0.17 14.51
C ALA A 305 5.76 -0.58 14.30
N PHE A 306 5.45 -1.57 15.16
CA PHE A 306 4.16 -2.25 15.13
C PHE A 306 3.00 -1.31 15.42
N ARG A 307 3.19 -0.39 16.40
CA ARG A 307 2.18 0.62 16.74
C ARG A 307 1.85 1.55 15.58
N LEU A 308 2.86 1.99 14.83
CA LEU A 308 2.68 2.87 13.66
C LEU A 308 1.96 2.19 12.48
N ALA A 309 1.89 0.86 12.48
CA ALA A 309 1.20 0.13 11.41
C ALA A 309 -0.33 0.13 11.55
N PHE A 310 -0.89 0.65 12.66
CA PHE A 310 -2.32 0.55 12.95
C PHE A 310 -2.94 1.91 13.28
N VAL A 311 -4.14 2.13 12.74
CA VAL A 311 -4.97 3.29 13.09
C VAL A 311 -5.26 3.27 14.59
N PRO A 312 -4.97 4.35 15.33
CA PRO A 312 -5.21 4.40 16.77
C PRO A 312 -6.70 4.27 17.09
N LEU A 313 -7.02 3.51 18.14
CA LEU A 313 -8.41 3.32 18.59
C LEU A 313 -9.00 4.61 19.15
N LEU A 314 -8.24 5.30 19.99
CA LEU A 314 -8.60 6.55 20.63
C LEU A 314 -7.62 7.64 20.21
N GLN A 315 -8.06 8.89 20.26
CA GLN A 315 -7.19 10.03 20.04
C GLN A 315 -6.03 9.99 21.04
N ASN A 316 -4.82 9.91 20.51
CA ASN A 316 -3.59 9.91 21.30
C ASN A 316 -2.67 11.04 20.80
N ARG A 317 -1.45 11.12 21.35
CA ARG A 317 -0.46 12.14 21.01
C ARG A 317 -0.01 12.10 19.54
N PHE A 318 -0.20 10.97 18.86
CA PHE A 318 0.22 10.73 17.48
C PHE A 318 -0.90 10.97 16.47
N THR A 319 -2.16 11.12 16.94
CA THR A 319 -3.30 11.40 16.06
C THR A 319 -3.31 12.88 15.67
N VAL A 320 -2.89 13.13 14.45
CA VAL A 320 -3.06 14.42 13.80
C VAL A 320 -4.53 14.52 13.35
N ASP A 321 -5.19 15.67 13.61
CA ASP A 321 -6.57 15.94 13.19
C ASP A 321 -7.64 14.94 13.71
N GLY A 322 -7.37 14.17 14.77
CA GLY A 322 -8.33 13.26 15.38
C GLY A 322 -8.66 12.02 14.53
N TYR A 323 -7.82 11.63 13.57
CA TYR A 323 -8.02 10.42 12.77
C TYR A 323 -7.83 9.19 13.66
N THR A 324 -8.93 8.52 13.98
CA THR A 324 -8.96 7.32 14.82
C THR A 324 -9.87 6.28 14.20
N LEU A 325 -9.79 5.03 14.67
CA LEU A 325 -10.56 3.91 14.16
C LEU A 325 -12.09 4.19 14.13
N ALA A 326 -12.61 4.89 15.12
CA ALA A 326 -14.02 5.26 15.23
C ALA A 326 -14.34 6.65 14.67
N SER A 327 -13.37 7.39 14.12
CA SER A 327 -13.62 8.73 13.59
C SER A 327 -14.46 8.68 12.32
N TRP A 328 -15.32 9.68 12.14
CA TRP A 328 -16.12 9.81 10.92
C TRP A 328 -15.27 9.90 9.66
N GLN A 329 -14.09 10.50 9.77
CA GLN A 329 -13.16 10.61 8.65
C GLN A 329 -12.67 9.22 8.20
N HIS A 330 -12.28 8.35 9.14
CA HIS A 330 -11.87 6.99 8.84
C HIS A 330 -13.01 6.16 8.21
N ILE A 331 -14.22 6.22 8.80
CA ILE A 331 -15.40 5.52 8.24
C ILE A 331 -15.68 5.97 6.81
N ARG A 332 -15.65 7.27 6.55
CA ARG A 332 -15.84 7.82 5.21
C ARG A 332 -14.75 7.36 4.24
N ASP A 333 -13.51 7.33 4.68
CA ASP A 333 -12.39 6.88 3.85
C ASP A 333 -12.49 5.38 3.54
N LEU A 334 -12.93 4.55 4.48
CA LEU A 334 -13.23 3.13 4.23
C LEU A 334 -14.34 2.95 3.19
N LEU A 335 -15.42 3.72 3.27
CA LEU A 335 -16.50 3.66 2.28
C LEU A 335 -16.00 4.07 0.89
N ASN A 336 -15.19 5.12 0.78
CA ASN A 336 -14.57 5.52 -0.47
C ASN A 336 -13.65 4.42 -1.02
N LEU A 337 -12.82 3.82 -0.17
CA LEU A 337 -11.92 2.73 -0.54
C LEU A 337 -12.69 1.51 -1.08
N TRP A 338 -13.72 1.07 -0.35
CA TRP A 338 -14.47 -0.11 -0.76
C TRP A 338 -15.28 0.12 -2.05
N ILE A 339 -15.87 1.30 -2.23
CA ILE A 339 -16.51 1.69 -3.49
C ILE A 339 -15.48 1.73 -4.65
N LEU A 340 -14.29 2.24 -4.37
CA LEU A 340 -13.21 2.28 -5.36
C LEU A 340 -12.75 0.87 -5.79
N LEU A 341 -12.53 -0.02 -4.81
CA LEU A 341 -12.02 -1.37 -5.07
C LEU A 341 -13.08 -2.30 -5.66
N ILE A 342 -14.34 -2.13 -5.24
CA ILE A 342 -15.46 -3.02 -5.56
C ILE A 342 -16.66 -2.18 -6.01
N PRO A 343 -16.60 -1.50 -7.17
CA PRO A 343 -17.67 -0.59 -7.60
C PRO A 343 -19.03 -1.27 -7.76
N ALA A 344 -19.02 -2.54 -8.15
CA ALA A 344 -20.21 -3.36 -8.31
C ALA A 344 -20.84 -3.85 -6.99
N ALA A 345 -20.16 -3.68 -5.83
CA ALA A 345 -20.60 -4.24 -4.55
C ALA A 345 -22.05 -3.92 -4.18
N PRO A 346 -22.57 -2.68 -4.31
CA PRO A 346 -23.96 -2.40 -3.94
C PRO A 346 -24.96 -3.22 -4.76
N VAL A 347 -24.76 -3.37 -6.07
CA VAL A 347 -25.63 -4.17 -6.95
C VAL A 347 -25.52 -5.65 -6.60
N LEU A 348 -24.30 -6.16 -6.47
CA LEU A 348 -24.04 -7.57 -6.19
C LEU A 348 -24.53 -7.97 -4.79
N PHE A 349 -24.37 -7.08 -3.80
CA PHE A 349 -24.89 -7.28 -2.44
C PHE A 349 -26.42 -7.41 -2.44
N ILE A 350 -27.12 -6.52 -3.14
CA ILE A 350 -28.59 -6.60 -3.25
C ILE A 350 -29.01 -7.92 -3.89
N LEU A 351 -28.36 -8.32 -5.00
CA LEU A 351 -28.65 -9.61 -5.62
C LEU A 351 -28.41 -10.77 -4.64
N ALA A 352 -27.32 -10.71 -3.86
CA ALA A 352 -26.96 -11.72 -2.88
C ALA A 352 -28.02 -11.84 -1.75
N VAL A 353 -28.58 -10.73 -1.25
CA VAL A 353 -29.61 -10.72 -0.21
C VAL A 353 -30.86 -11.50 -0.63
N PHE A 354 -31.19 -11.51 -1.91
CA PHE A 354 -32.32 -12.25 -2.45
C PHE A 354 -32.03 -13.71 -2.80
N LEU A 355 -30.79 -14.18 -2.62
CA LEU A 355 -30.46 -15.60 -2.82
C LEU A 355 -31.00 -16.50 -1.70
N PRO A 356 -31.29 -17.75 -1.99
CA PRO A 356 -31.69 -18.70 -0.96
C PRO A 356 -30.54 -18.94 0.03
N ARG A 357 -30.85 -19.20 1.29
CA ARG A 357 -29.84 -19.48 2.34
C ARG A 357 -28.89 -20.62 1.97
N THR A 358 -29.31 -21.51 1.10
CA THR A 358 -28.46 -22.61 0.56
C THR A 358 -27.32 -22.10 -0.28
N ALA A 359 -27.42 -20.95 -0.93
CA ALA A 359 -26.37 -20.33 -1.72
C ALA A 359 -25.11 -19.97 -0.89
N PHE A 360 -25.29 -19.77 0.40
CA PHE A 360 -24.22 -19.43 1.33
C PHE A 360 -23.66 -20.64 2.10
N LYS A 361 -24.17 -21.85 1.80
CA LYS A 361 -23.69 -23.09 2.39
C LYS A 361 -22.64 -23.70 1.47
N GLY A 362 -21.67 -24.34 2.06
CA GLY A 362 -20.63 -25.05 1.33
C GLY A 362 -19.23 -24.60 1.75
N ARG A 363 -18.26 -25.46 1.47
CA ARG A 363 -16.86 -25.24 1.83
C ARG A 363 -16.26 -24.04 1.07
N ASP A 364 -16.65 -23.86 -0.18
CA ASP A 364 -16.23 -22.78 -1.05
C ASP A 364 -16.71 -21.42 -0.55
N MET A 365 -17.97 -21.31 -0.14
CA MET A 365 -18.49 -20.08 0.45
C MET A 365 -17.90 -19.78 1.82
N ALA A 366 -17.71 -20.79 2.66
CA ALA A 366 -17.03 -20.60 3.95
C ALA A 366 -15.59 -20.15 3.76
N PHE A 367 -14.86 -20.70 2.78
CA PHE A 367 -13.52 -20.23 2.40
C PHE A 367 -13.55 -18.74 2.00
N PHE A 368 -14.47 -18.35 1.11
CA PHE A 368 -14.60 -16.96 0.69
C PHE A 368 -14.95 -16.01 1.85
N LEU A 369 -15.87 -16.42 2.74
CA LEU A 369 -16.26 -15.60 3.88
C LEU A 369 -15.09 -15.37 4.84
N VAL A 370 -14.35 -16.44 5.17
CA VAL A 370 -13.15 -16.33 6.02
C VAL A 370 -12.12 -15.42 5.36
N LEU A 371 -11.85 -15.63 4.08
CA LEU A 371 -10.87 -14.85 3.33
C LEU A 371 -11.29 -13.37 3.22
N ALA A 372 -12.53 -13.09 2.81
CA ALA A 372 -13.04 -11.73 2.66
C ALA A 372 -13.03 -10.98 3.98
N LEU A 373 -13.49 -11.60 5.07
CA LEU A 373 -13.49 -10.97 6.39
C LEU A 373 -12.06 -10.65 6.88
N SER A 374 -11.10 -11.56 6.66
CA SER A 374 -9.72 -11.33 7.10
C SER A 374 -9.03 -10.22 6.32
N VAL A 375 -9.19 -10.16 4.99
CA VAL A 375 -8.58 -9.08 4.20
C VAL A 375 -9.27 -7.73 4.42
N LEU A 376 -10.61 -7.71 4.60
CA LEU A 376 -11.33 -6.48 4.93
C LEU A 376 -10.99 -5.97 6.33
N ALA A 377 -10.75 -6.85 7.30
CA ALA A 377 -10.30 -6.46 8.64
C ALA A 377 -8.98 -5.67 8.58
N VAL A 378 -8.04 -6.07 7.70
CA VAL A 378 -6.79 -5.31 7.50
C VAL A 378 -7.08 -3.91 6.98
N THR A 379 -8.03 -3.74 6.04
CA THR A 379 -8.36 -2.39 5.54
C THR A 379 -8.93 -1.46 6.62
N VAL A 380 -9.55 -2.04 7.65
CA VAL A 380 -10.12 -1.27 8.77
C VAL A 380 -9.05 -0.84 9.76
N VAL A 381 -8.08 -1.72 10.06
CA VAL A 381 -7.15 -1.46 11.18
C VAL A 381 -5.79 -0.94 10.75
N ALA A 382 -5.34 -1.18 9.52
CA ALA A 382 -4.03 -0.73 9.06
C ALA A 382 -4.02 0.79 8.80
N ASP A 383 -2.93 1.44 9.21
CA ASP A 383 -2.78 2.89 9.06
C ASP A 383 -2.29 3.26 7.65
N PRO A 384 -3.08 4.03 6.89
CA PRO A 384 -2.63 4.62 5.63
C PRO A 384 -1.76 5.85 5.90
N VAL A 385 -0.48 5.64 6.12
CA VAL A 385 0.50 6.66 6.54
C VAL A 385 0.47 7.94 5.69
N LEU A 386 0.19 7.84 4.37
CA LEU A 386 0.03 8.98 3.47
C LEU A 386 -1.42 9.48 3.38
N GLY A 387 -2.32 8.89 4.15
CA GLY A 387 -3.77 9.07 4.03
C GLY A 387 -4.39 8.16 2.96
N MET A 388 -5.56 7.61 3.26
CA MET A 388 -6.21 6.57 2.46
C MET A 388 -6.43 6.90 0.97
N PRO A 389 -6.71 8.16 0.55
CA PRO A 389 -6.81 8.49 -0.87
C PRO A 389 -5.51 8.29 -1.66
N ARG A 390 -4.36 8.40 -1.03
CA ARG A 390 -3.05 8.17 -1.64
C ARG A 390 -2.59 6.73 -1.48
N ASP A 391 -2.75 6.16 -0.29
CA ASP A 391 -2.37 4.78 0.06
C ASP A 391 -3.46 3.73 -0.26
N TRP A 392 -4.37 4.03 -1.18
CA TRP A 392 -5.42 3.09 -1.60
C TRP A 392 -4.84 1.76 -2.11
N ASP A 393 -3.68 1.81 -2.72
CA ASP A 393 -2.93 0.70 -3.32
C ASP A 393 -2.43 -0.30 -2.28
N LEU A 394 -2.08 0.17 -1.08
CA LEU A 394 -1.79 -0.66 0.09
C LEU A 394 -2.94 -1.64 0.40
N PHE A 395 -4.17 -1.25 0.12
CA PHE A 395 -5.40 -2.01 0.41
C PHE A 395 -5.97 -2.70 -0.83
N ALA A 396 -5.39 -2.49 -2.01
CA ALA A 396 -5.92 -2.99 -3.28
C ALA A 396 -6.11 -4.51 -3.31
N PHE A 397 -5.23 -5.25 -2.62
CA PHE A 397 -5.28 -6.70 -2.52
C PHE A 397 -6.60 -7.23 -1.93
N ALA A 398 -7.25 -6.47 -1.05
CA ALA A 398 -8.50 -6.87 -0.41
C ALA A 398 -9.68 -6.90 -1.41
N GLY A 399 -9.61 -6.13 -2.49
CA GLY A 399 -10.64 -6.11 -3.53
C GLY A 399 -10.75 -7.45 -4.28
N VAL A 400 -9.64 -8.14 -4.53
CA VAL A 400 -9.61 -9.36 -5.35
C VAL A 400 -10.48 -10.48 -4.79
N PRO A 401 -10.31 -10.95 -3.53
CA PRO A 401 -11.13 -12.06 -3.02
C PRO A 401 -12.60 -11.68 -2.83
N VAL A 402 -12.89 -10.40 -2.53
CA VAL A 402 -14.28 -9.94 -2.35
C VAL A 402 -15.01 -9.89 -3.68
N VAL A 403 -14.39 -9.36 -4.72
CA VAL A 403 -14.96 -9.38 -6.09
C VAL A 403 -15.13 -10.81 -6.58
N ALA A 404 -14.13 -11.68 -6.36
CA ALA A 404 -14.20 -13.09 -6.71
C ALA A 404 -15.38 -13.79 -6.01
N MET A 405 -15.57 -13.55 -4.70
CA MET A 405 -16.68 -14.10 -3.94
C MET A 405 -18.04 -13.69 -4.53
N PHE A 406 -18.23 -12.43 -4.82
CA PHE A 406 -19.50 -11.94 -5.34
C PHE A 406 -19.83 -12.49 -6.72
N PHE A 407 -18.88 -12.46 -7.67
CA PHE A 407 -19.12 -13.00 -9.00
C PHE A 407 -19.22 -14.53 -8.98
N TYR A 408 -18.48 -15.23 -8.12
CA TYR A 408 -18.65 -16.66 -7.92
C TYR A 408 -20.05 -17.00 -7.39
N LEU A 409 -20.52 -16.25 -6.39
CA LEU A 409 -21.87 -16.40 -5.83
C LEU A 409 -22.95 -16.17 -6.88
N LEU A 410 -22.80 -15.11 -7.69
CA LEU A 410 -23.73 -14.77 -8.75
C LEU A 410 -23.80 -15.85 -9.81
N VAL A 411 -22.65 -16.33 -10.30
CA VAL A 411 -22.58 -17.37 -11.35
C VAL A 411 -23.13 -18.71 -10.87
N ASN A 412 -22.78 -19.14 -9.67
CA ASN A 412 -23.27 -20.41 -9.13
C ASN A 412 -24.77 -20.42 -8.83
N ASN A 413 -25.36 -19.26 -8.61
CA ASN A 413 -26.78 -19.12 -8.28
C ASN A 413 -27.58 -18.46 -9.42
N ARG A 414 -27.09 -18.53 -10.68
CA ARG A 414 -27.69 -17.88 -11.86
C ARG A 414 -29.17 -18.17 -12.05
N HIS A 415 -29.64 -19.36 -11.65
CA HIS A 415 -31.05 -19.76 -11.75
C HIS A 415 -31.96 -19.03 -10.75
N HIS A 416 -31.40 -18.46 -9.69
CA HIS A 416 -32.09 -17.67 -8.68
C HIS A 416 -32.04 -16.17 -8.95
N VAL A 417 -31.35 -15.73 -10.01
CA VAL A 417 -31.22 -14.33 -10.39
C VAL A 417 -31.93 -14.11 -11.71
N SER A 418 -33.05 -13.38 -11.65
CA SER A 418 -33.73 -12.95 -12.88
C SER A 418 -32.85 -12.01 -13.68
N GLY A 419 -32.79 -12.17 -14.99
CA GLY A 419 -31.93 -11.40 -15.87
C GLY A 419 -30.44 -11.56 -15.57
N TYR A 420 -30.00 -12.72 -15.10
CA TYR A 420 -28.62 -12.99 -14.68
C TYR A 420 -27.55 -12.43 -15.64
N PRO A 421 -27.56 -12.68 -16.95
CA PRO A 421 -26.53 -12.14 -17.85
C PRO A 421 -26.57 -10.60 -17.90
N ALA A 422 -27.77 -10.01 -17.96
CA ALA A 422 -27.96 -8.56 -18.06
C ALA A 422 -27.55 -7.85 -16.75
N MET A 423 -27.93 -8.41 -15.60
CA MET A 423 -27.51 -7.90 -14.29
C MET A 423 -25.99 -8.00 -14.11
N SER A 424 -25.37 -9.07 -14.61
CA SER A 424 -23.91 -9.22 -14.62
C SER A 424 -23.23 -8.14 -15.47
N VAL A 425 -23.80 -7.84 -16.66
CA VAL A 425 -23.28 -6.77 -17.54
C VAL A 425 -23.34 -5.41 -16.83
N LEU A 426 -24.45 -5.09 -16.13
CA LEU A 426 -24.56 -3.84 -15.36
C LEU A 426 -23.52 -3.77 -14.24
N ALA A 427 -23.32 -4.85 -13.50
CA ALA A 427 -22.30 -4.91 -12.45
C ALA A 427 -20.87 -4.73 -12.99
N ILE A 428 -20.54 -5.40 -14.09
CA ILE A 428 -19.24 -5.27 -14.77
C ILE A 428 -19.05 -3.85 -15.32
N ALA A 429 -20.11 -3.27 -15.92
CA ALA A 429 -20.06 -1.91 -16.44
C ALA A 429 -19.76 -0.88 -15.35
N LEU A 430 -20.34 -1.00 -14.15
CA LEU A 430 -19.98 -0.15 -13.01
C LEU A 430 -18.48 -0.22 -12.69
N GLY A 431 -17.91 -1.41 -12.71
CA GLY A 431 -16.46 -1.58 -12.51
C GLY A 431 -15.65 -0.80 -13.54
N PHE A 432 -15.97 -0.93 -14.82
CA PHE A 432 -15.26 -0.21 -15.87
C PHE A 432 -15.56 1.29 -15.91
N PHE A 433 -16.74 1.75 -15.49
CA PHE A 433 -17.03 3.18 -15.33
C PHE A 433 -16.17 3.86 -14.25
N VAL A 434 -15.58 3.09 -13.34
CA VAL A 434 -14.58 3.58 -12.36
C VAL A 434 -13.17 3.36 -12.89
N LEU A 435 -12.85 2.15 -13.32
CA LEU A 435 -11.47 1.77 -13.69
C LEU A 435 -10.97 2.56 -14.90
N VAL A 436 -11.76 2.69 -15.96
CA VAL A 436 -11.31 3.34 -17.21
C VAL A 436 -10.98 4.82 -17.01
N PRO A 437 -11.85 5.67 -16.42
CA PRO A 437 -11.50 7.07 -16.15
C PRO A 437 -10.29 7.20 -15.22
N ARG A 438 -10.17 6.30 -14.25
CA ARG A 438 -9.06 6.30 -13.31
C ARG A 438 -7.73 6.00 -13.99
N VAL A 439 -7.69 4.97 -14.84
CA VAL A 439 -6.51 4.67 -15.67
C VAL A 439 -6.19 5.83 -16.60
N ALA A 440 -7.18 6.34 -17.32
CA ALA A 440 -7.00 7.46 -18.24
C ALA A 440 -6.50 8.71 -17.53
N SER A 441 -6.94 8.98 -16.30
CA SER A 441 -6.45 10.14 -15.52
C SER A 441 -4.97 10.02 -15.15
N GLN A 442 -4.43 8.83 -14.97
CA GLN A 442 -3.01 8.60 -14.69
C GLN A 442 -2.16 8.49 -15.96
N ALA A 443 -2.75 8.02 -17.06
CA ALA A 443 -2.09 7.92 -18.36
C ALA A 443 -1.95 9.28 -19.08
N ILE A 444 -2.80 10.26 -18.75
CA ILE A 444 -2.79 11.61 -19.33
C ILE A 444 -2.21 12.58 -18.29
N PRO A 445 -0.95 13.07 -18.45
CA PRO A 445 -0.26 13.86 -17.43
C PRO A 445 -1.06 15.03 -16.88
N ASP A 446 -1.66 15.86 -17.75
CA ASP A 446 -2.46 17.02 -17.31
C ASP A 446 -3.65 16.65 -16.43
N LYS A 447 -4.24 15.47 -16.64
CA LYS A 447 -5.35 14.98 -15.83
C LYS A 447 -4.87 14.46 -14.47
N GLY A 448 -3.72 13.78 -14.45
CA GLY A 448 -3.07 13.33 -13.22
C GLY A 448 -2.66 14.49 -12.34
N VAL A 449 -2.00 15.51 -12.91
CA VAL A 449 -1.64 16.75 -12.20
C VAL A 449 -2.90 17.44 -11.66
N LYS A 450 -3.92 17.65 -12.49
CA LYS A 450 -5.18 18.30 -12.09
C LYS A 450 -5.89 17.52 -10.97
N HIS A 451 -5.90 16.20 -11.04
CA HIS A 451 -6.43 15.35 -9.97
C HIS A 451 -5.67 15.60 -8.66
N PHE A 452 -4.34 15.55 -8.72
CA PHE A 452 -3.51 15.73 -7.54
C PHE A 452 -3.59 17.14 -6.97
N GLU A 453 -3.56 18.18 -7.81
CA GLU A 453 -3.78 19.58 -7.39
C GLU A 453 -5.15 19.75 -6.71
N SER A 454 -6.21 19.12 -7.22
CA SER A 454 -7.54 19.21 -6.60
C SER A 454 -7.55 18.61 -5.20
N TYR A 455 -6.80 17.52 -5.00
CA TYR A 455 -6.61 16.91 -3.70
C TYR A 455 -5.87 17.87 -2.74
N LEU A 456 -4.74 18.43 -3.17
CA LEU A 456 -3.92 19.36 -2.38
C LEU A 456 -4.65 20.65 -2.00
N THR A 457 -5.46 21.20 -2.91
CA THR A 457 -6.14 22.50 -2.69
C THR A 457 -7.39 22.38 -1.83
N ARG A 458 -8.04 21.24 -1.83
CA ARG A 458 -9.33 21.02 -1.15
C ARG A 458 -9.21 20.30 0.19
N ASN A 459 -8.16 19.58 0.42
CA ASN A 459 -7.90 18.90 1.67
C ASN A 459 -6.97 19.74 2.56
N ARG A 460 -7.51 20.36 3.61
CA ARG A 460 -6.74 21.18 4.56
C ARG A 460 -5.76 20.36 5.41
N ALA A 461 -6.00 19.07 5.57
CA ALA A 461 -5.16 18.16 6.35
C ALA A 461 -4.06 17.47 5.52
N VAL A 462 -3.92 17.81 4.23
CA VAL A 462 -2.89 17.20 3.40
C VAL A 462 -1.52 17.71 3.76
N ASP A 463 -0.69 16.78 4.12
CA ASP A 463 0.72 16.96 4.39
C ASP A 463 1.46 17.65 3.23
N ASN A 464 2.35 18.57 3.56
CA ASN A 464 3.26 19.19 2.60
C ASN A 464 4.21 18.18 1.92
N LYS A 465 4.42 16.99 2.49
CA LYS A 465 5.07 15.88 1.77
C LYS A 465 4.40 15.59 0.44
N ALA A 466 3.05 15.60 0.39
CA ALA A 466 2.32 15.40 -0.86
C ALA A 466 2.64 16.49 -1.91
N ARG A 467 2.86 17.74 -1.47
CA ARG A 467 3.26 18.84 -2.38
C ARG A 467 4.66 18.65 -2.92
N ALA A 468 5.58 18.06 -2.15
CA ALA A 468 6.92 17.75 -2.61
C ALA A 468 6.91 16.84 -3.86
N TYR A 469 5.93 15.94 -3.99
CA TYR A 469 5.77 15.12 -5.21
C TYR A 469 5.40 15.94 -6.44
N LEU A 470 4.63 17.03 -6.26
CA LEU A 470 4.32 17.94 -7.37
C LEU A 470 5.57 18.71 -7.81
N VAL A 471 6.39 19.15 -6.85
CA VAL A 471 7.70 19.78 -7.13
C VAL A 471 8.60 18.81 -7.87
N GLU A 472 8.71 17.57 -7.39
CA GLU A 472 9.53 16.53 -8.02
C GLU A 472 9.04 16.19 -9.44
N TYR A 473 7.75 16.10 -9.66
CA TYR A 473 7.17 15.92 -11.00
C TYR A 473 7.63 17.04 -11.97
N TYR A 474 7.47 18.32 -11.58
CA TYR A 474 7.86 19.43 -12.43
C TYR A 474 9.38 19.51 -12.64
N ARG A 475 10.17 19.10 -11.65
CA ARG A 475 11.63 18.97 -11.77
C ARG A 475 12.01 17.90 -12.81
N ARG A 476 11.41 16.72 -12.75
CA ARG A 476 11.64 15.63 -13.72
C ARG A 476 11.17 15.98 -15.13
N THR A 477 10.08 16.72 -15.26
CA THR A 477 9.57 17.20 -16.55
C THR A 477 10.26 18.47 -17.06
N ARG A 478 11.22 19.02 -16.30
CA ARG A 478 11.96 20.26 -16.58
C ARG A 478 11.06 21.48 -16.75
N ASP A 479 9.92 21.51 -16.07
CA ASP A 479 9.00 22.66 -16.03
C ASP A 479 9.31 23.53 -14.82
N SER A 480 10.23 24.50 -15.00
CA SER A 480 10.65 25.44 -13.94
C SER A 480 9.52 26.35 -13.46
N VAL A 481 8.55 26.69 -14.32
CA VAL A 481 7.40 27.52 -13.95
C VAL A 481 6.44 26.72 -13.06
N GLY A 482 6.14 25.49 -13.44
CA GLY A 482 5.36 24.54 -12.64
C GLY A 482 6.02 24.26 -11.29
N GLU A 483 7.33 24.06 -11.25
CA GLU A 483 8.10 23.85 -10.01
C GLU A 483 7.98 25.05 -9.06
N LEU A 484 8.17 26.28 -9.57
CA LEU A 484 8.01 27.49 -8.77
C LEU A 484 6.58 27.66 -8.25
N LYS A 485 5.57 27.36 -9.08
CA LYS A 485 4.16 27.38 -8.69
C LYS A 485 3.89 26.37 -7.57
N ALA A 486 4.40 25.14 -7.72
CA ALA A 486 4.27 24.08 -6.71
C ALA A 486 4.94 24.48 -5.39
N LYS A 487 6.17 25.01 -5.42
CA LYS A 487 6.86 25.56 -4.24
C LYS A 487 6.04 26.66 -3.55
N ASN A 488 5.38 27.53 -4.30
CA ASN A 488 4.55 28.60 -3.74
C ASN A 488 3.23 28.11 -3.11
N LEU A 489 2.75 26.90 -3.43
CA LEU A 489 1.60 26.30 -2.78
C LEU A 489 1.86 26.00 -1.29
N PHE A 490 3.11 25.78 -0.89
CA PHE A 490 3.49 25.57 0.53
C PHE A 490 3.15 26.78 1.41
N ARG A 491 3.17 28.01 0.86
CA ARG A 491 3.05 29.25 1.63
C ARG A 491 1.61 29.63 2.03
N ARG A 492 0.58 28.86 1.61
CA ARG A 492 -0.82 29.34 1.70
C ARG A 492 -1.69 28.73 2.81
N HIS A 493 -1.21 27.78 3.60
CA HIS A 493 -2.06 27.05 4.56
C HIS A 493 -1.41 26.93 5.94
N ASN A 494 -2.06 27.50 6.95
CA ASN A 494 -1.59 27.54 8.34
C ASN A 494 -2.16 26.41 9.22
N THR A 495 -2.25 25.18 8.73
CA THR A 495 -2.54 24.02 9.61
C THR A 495 -1.22 23.45 10.14
N GLU A 496 -1.25 22.83 11.33
CA GLU A 496 -0.07 22.21 11.93
C GLU A 496 0.64 21.25 10.95
N GLY A 497 -0.08 20.31 10.36
CA GLY A 497 0.48 19.34 9.42
C GLY A 497 1.13 20.00 8.18
N ASN A 498 0.53 21.07 7.67
CA ASN A 498 1.09 21.83 6.57
C ASN A 498 2.37 22.57 6.96
N LEU A 499 2.39 23.15 8.15
CA LEU A 499 3.55 23.89 8.67
C LEU A 499 4.69 22.90 9.01
N LEU A 500 4.37 21.74 9.57
CA LEU A 500 5.35 20.67 9.79
C LEU A 500 5.97 20.19 8.47
N GLY A 501 5.15 19.87 7.49
CA GLY A 501 5.62 19.43 6.18
C GLY A 501 6.44 20.52 5.45
N GLN A 502 6.02 21.80 5.55
CA GLN A 502 6.79 22.93 5.03
C GLN A 502 8.16 23.03 5.72
N GLY A 503 8.18 22.95 7.05
CA GLY A 503 9.41 22.98 7.81
C GLY A 503 10.35 21.82 7.47
N LEU A 504 9.83 20.60 7.30
CA LEU A 504 10.62 19.44 6.87
C LEU A 504 11.19 19.60 5.46
N PHE A 505 10.40 20.12 4.53
CA PHE A 505 10.88 20.42 3.17
C PHE A 505 11.99 21.47 3.19
N LEU A 506 11.79 22.59 3.86
CA LEU A 506 12.80 23.66 3.97
C LEU A 506 14.06 23.16 4.67
N PHE A 507 13.94 22.29 5.68
CA PHE A 507 15.07 21.65 6.33
C PHE A 507 15.87 20.76 5.37
N SER A 508 15.20 20.06 4.44
CA SER A 508 15.87 19.23 3.43
C SER A 508 16.53 20.03 2.30
N GLU A 509 16.10 21.29 2.10
CA GLU A 509 16.73 22.24 1.15
C GLU A 509 17.80 23.14 1.88
N ASP A 510 18.21 22.76 3.10
CA ASP A 510 19.17 23.46 3.96
C ASP A 510 18.73 24.89 4.39
N GLU A 511 17.44 25.22 4.20
CA GLU A 511 16.85 26.51 4.57
C GLU A 511 16.40 26.50 6.04
N TYR A 512 17.35 26.35 6.96
CA TYR A 512 17.08 26.08 8.38
C TYR A 512 16.33 27.20 9.11
N ASP A 513 16.54 28.48 8.76
CA ASP A 513 15.84 29.60 9.38
C ASP A 513 14.35 29.58 9.06
N GLN A 514 14.01 29.36 7.78
CA GLN A 514 12.62 29.26 7.33
C GLN A 514 11.96 27.98 7.84
N ALA A 515 12.72 26.88 7.96
CA ALA A 515 12.25 25.64 8.56
C ALA A 515 11.89 25.86 10.03
N ALA A 516 12.76 26.51 10.81
CA ALA A 516 12.51 26.82 12.21
C ALA A 516 11.28 27.70 12.40
N GLU A 517 11.08 28.70 11.53
CA GLU A 517 9.87 29.54 11.55
C GLU A 517 8.60 28.74 11.26
N SER A 518 8.66 27.84 10.29
CA SER A 518 7.52 26.95 9.99
C SER A 518 7.17 26.06 11.19
N PHE A 519 8.17 25.53 11.90
CA PHE A 519 7.93 24.74 13.12
C PHE A 519 7.42 25.59 14.28
N ARG A 520 7.85 26.86 14.44
CA ARG A 520 7.26 27.77 15.43
C ARG A 520 5.80 28.05 15.13
N GLN A 521 5.46 28.31 13.87
CA GLN A 521 4.07 28.51 13.45
C GLN A 521 3.22 27.25 13.69
N ALA A 522 3.78 26.05 13.48
CA ALA A 522 3.13 24.81 13.84
C ALA A 522 2.82 24.73 15.34
N LEU A 523 3.75 25.20 16.19
CA LEU A 523 3.56 25.24 17.65
C LEU A 523 2.53 26.29 18.09
N ILE A 524 2.37 27.40 17.34
CA ILE A 524 1.28 28.35 17.58
C ILE A 524 -0.09 27.67 17.30
N THR A 525 -0.14 26.83 16.28
CA THR A 525 -1.37 26.10 15.91
C THR A 525 -1.64 24.94 16.86
N ASN A 526 -0.59 24.19 17.23
CA ASN A 526 -0.66 23.08 18.21
C ASN A 526 0.52 23.15 19.18
N PRO A 527 0.35 23.78 20.37
CA PRO A 527 1.41 23.89 21.38
C PRO A 527 1.89 22.55 21.97
N ARG A 528 1.21 21.44 21.66
CA ARG A 528 1.55 20.09 22.14
C ARG A 528 2.12 19.19 21.04
N SER A 529 2.61 19.75 19.96
CA SER A 529 3.22 18.99 18.85
C SER A 529 4.64 18.53 19.22
N ALA A 530 4.79 17.27 19.64
CA ALA A 530 6.11 16.67 19.87
C ALA A 530 6.99 16.73 18.62
N ILE A 531 6.40 16.47 17.44
CA ILE A 531 7.08 16.50 16.14
C ILE A 531 7.65 17.90 15.84
N ALA A 532 6.86 18.96 16.09
CA ALA A 532 7.31 20.34 15.88
C ALA A 532 8.49 20.68 16.79
N TYR A 533 8.41 20.34 18.08
CA TYR A 533 9.53 20.54 19.01
C TYR A 533 10.77 19.75 18.61
N THR A 534 10.62 18.48 18.22
CA THR A 534 11.74 17.64 17.77
C THR A 534 12.47 18.27 16.59
N ASN A 535 11.72 18.73 15.56
CA ASN A 535 12.33 19.32 14.38
C ASN A 535 12.85 20.74 14.61
N LEU A 536 12.20 21.52 15.49
CA LEU A 536 12.72 22.81 15.91
C LEU A 536 14.06 22.63 16.63
N GLY A 537 14.17 21.66 17.52
CA GLY A 537 15.43 21.29 18.18
C GLY A 537 16.54 20.89 17.19
N LYS A 538 16.19 20.18 16.10
CA LYS A 538 17.14 19.88 15.00
C LYS A 538 17.63 21.15 14.31
N CYS A 539 16.76 22.12 14.05
CA CYS A 539 17.18 23.43 13.49
C CYS A 539 18.17 24.12 14.41
N TYR A 540 17.93 24.11 15.72
CA TYR A 540 18.84 24.74 16.68
C TYR A 540 20.22 24.04 16.77
N LEU A 541 20.31 22.72 16.54
CA LEU A 541 21.60 22.05 16.35
C LEU A 541 22.33 22.54 15.10
N ARG A 542 21.61 22.85 14.01
CA ARG A 542 22.19 23.45 12.80
C ARG A 542 22.65 24.90 12.99
N PHE A 543 22.04 25.62 13.94
CA PHE A 543 22.44 26.97 14.34
C PHE A 543 23.57 27.00 15.36
N ASP A 544 24.15 25.85 15.68
CA ASP A 544 25.17 25.71 16.74
C ASP A 544 24.69 26.26 18.11
N LYS A 545 23.42 25.96 18.45
CA LYS A 545 22.76 26.34 19.71
C LYS A 545 22.28 25.10 20.45
N PRO A 546 23.20 24.27 20.99
CA PRO A 546 22.87 22.99 21.58
C PRO A 546 21.99 23.10 22.84
N ASP A 547 22.14 24.15 23.67
CA ASP A 547 21.27 24.39 24.82
C ASP A 547 19.82 24.54 24.46
N SER A 548 19.52 25.35 23.41
CA SER A 548 18.18 25.54 22.91
C SER A 548 17.64 24.25 22.30
N ALA A 549 18.48 23.51 21.58
CA ALA A 549 18.11 22.21 21.05
C ALA A 549 17.73 21.24 22.16
N LEU A 550 18.53 21.19 23.23
CA LEU A 550 18.26 20.34 24.40
C LEU A 550 16.92 20.68 25.07
N LEU A 551 16.63 21.98 25.23
CA LEU A 551 15.34 22.43 25.76
C LEU A 551 14.18 21.90 24.96
N PHE A 552 14.22 22.06 23.63
CA PHE A 552 13.12 21.62 22.75
C PHE A 552 13.00 20.10 22.70
N GLN A 553 14.12 19.35 22.72
CA GLN A 553 14.08 17.89 22.78
C GLN A 553 13.50 17.38 24.11
N LYS A 554 13.82 18.04 25.26
CA LYS A 554 13.21 17.70 26.55
C LYS A 554 11.70 17.96 26.58
N ILE A 555 11.21 19.02 25.94
CA ILE A 555 9.78 19.25 25.79
C ILE A 555 9.17 18.16 24.90
N ALA A 556 9.79 17.86 23.77
CA ALA A 556 9.31 16.84 22.84
C ALA A 556 9.18 15.46 23.50
N ILE A 557 10.22 15.02 24.26
CA ILE A 557 10.19 13.74 24.97
C ILE A 557 9.17 13.72 26.11
N GLY A 558 8.91 14.87 26.76
CA GLY A 558 7.85 15.02 27.75
C GLY A 558 6.46 14.84 27.15
N LEU A 559 6.30 15.19 25.88
CA LEU A 559 5.04 15.01 25.11
C LEU A 559 4.94 13.61 24.52
N ASP A 560 6.03 13.06 24.01
CA ASP A 560 6.12 11.70 23.44
C ASP A 560 7.38 10.99 23.91
N PRO A 561 7.30 10.25 25.05
CA PRO A 561 8.46 9.54 25.62
C PRO A 561 8.83 8.26 24.85
N TYR A 562 8.10 7.88 23.80
CA TYR A 562 8.29 6.61 23.11
C TYR A 562 8.87 6.76 21.70
N ASP A 563 8.96 7.98 21.16
CA ASP A 563 9.49 8.21 19.81
C ASP A 563 11.02 8.01 19.78
N PRO A 564 11.52 7.00 19.04
CA PRO A 564 12.95 6.73 18.96
C PRO A 564 13.73 7.82 18.23
N ILE A 565 13.06 8.59 17.33
CA ILE A 565 13.67 9.71 16.63
C ILE A 565 13.89 10.87 17.57
N THR A 566 12.91 11.18 18.41
CA THR A 566 13.07 12.22 19.46
C THR A 566 14.14 11.84 20.47
N LEU A 567 14.19 10.57 20.90
CA LEU A 567 15.26 10.06 21.79
C LEU A 567 16.65 10.18 21.14
N ASN A 568 16.77 9.82 19.85
CA ASN A 568 18.02 10.01 19.11
C ASN A 568 18.45 11.49 19.09
N ASN A 569 17.52 12.40 18.79
CA ASN A 569 17.82 13.83 18.72
C ASN A 569 18.11 14.43 20.11
N LEU A 570 17.48 13.89 21.17
CA LEU A 570 17.83 14.23 22.55
C LEU A 570 19.27 13.83 22.86
N GLY A 571 19.67 12.61 22.45
CA GLY A 571 21.07 12.18 22.55
C GLY A 571 22.04 13.10 21.83
N LEU A 572 21.69 13.54 20.60
CA LEU A 572 22.48 14.53 19.86
C LEU A 572 22.60 15.85 20.60
N ALA A 573 21.50 16.35 21.16
CA ALA A 573 21.49 17.59 21.91
C ALA A 573 22.36 17.50 23.18
N TYR A 574 22.30 16.40 23.92
CA TYR A 574 23.21 16.14 25.05
C TYR A 574 24.67 16.05 24.59
N TYR A 575 24.96 15.35 23.49
CA TYR A 575 26.33 15.20 22.98
C TYR A 575 26.98 16.55 22.64
N TYR A 576 26.24 17.42 21.93
CA TYR A 576 26.74 18.75 21.60
C TYR A 576 26.81 19.70 22.80
N ASN A 577 26.10 19.39 23.89
CA ASN A 577 26.29 20.04 25.22
C ASN A 577 27.37 19.35 26.08
N GLU A 578 28.13 18.40 25.52
CA GLU A 578 29.17 17.62 26.20
C GLU A 578 28.68 16.78 27.38
N ASP A 579 27.37 16.59 27.52
CA ASP A 579 26.76 15.71 28.54
C ASP A 579 26.70 14.26 27.99
N TYR A 580 27.87 13.63 27.94
CA TYR A 580 28.04 12.30 27.31
C TYR A 580 27.26 11.18 28.03
N PRO A 581 27.15 11.15 29.38
CA PRO A 581 26.38 10.10 30.05
C PRO A 581 24.89 10.12 29.65
N HIS A 582 24.27 11.29 29.61
CA HIS A 582 22.85 11.40 29.19
C HIS A 582 22.67 11.16 27.69
N ALA A 583 23.65 11.56 26.87
CA ALA A 583 23.63 11.26 25.43
C ALA A 583 23.61 9.74 25.19
N GLU A 584 24.49 9.01 25.88
CA GLU A 584 24.58 7.56 25.81
C GLU A 584 23.26 6.87 26.21
N CYS A 585 22.70 7.25 27.36
CA CYS A 585 21.42 6.75 27.83
C CYS A 585 20.30 6.98 26.80
N ALA A 586 20.18 8.19 26.24
CA ALA A 586 19.16 8.54 25.26
C ALA A 586 19.29 7.72 23.98
N TRP A 587 20.52 7.45 23.52
CA TRP A 587 20.75 6.64 22.33
C TRP A 587 20.49 5.15 22.57
N TYR A 588 20.83 4.60 23.75
CA TYR A 588 20.44 3.23 24.07
C TYR A 588 18.93 3.08 24.21
N ASP A 589 18.24 4.07 24.79
CA ASP A 589 16.77 4.09 24.83
C ASP A 589 16.16 4.16 23.40
N ALA A 590 16.74 4.95 22.50
CA ALA A 590 16.33 5.00 21.11
C ALA A 590 16.52 3.64 20.42
N LEU A 591 17.69 3.00 20.61
CA LEU A 591 18.02 1.69 20.05
C LEU A 591 17.19 0.55 20.65
N ALA A 592 16.80 0.64 21.91
CA ALA A 592 15.89 -0.32 22.54
C ALA A 592 14.48 -0.27 21.93
N ARG A 593 14.10 0.89 21.39
CA ARG A 593 12.80 1.08 20.73
C ARG A 593 12.83 0.79 19.24
N ASP A 594 13.92 1.17 18.58
CA ASP A 594 14.15 0.89 17.17
C ASP A 594 15.61 0.50 16.93
N THR A 595 15.84 -0.80 16.82
CA THR A 595 17.17 -1.37 16.56
C THR A 595 17.69 -1.07 15.15
N SER A 596 16.86 -0.55 14.24
CA SER A 596 17.28 -0.23 12.88
C SER A 596 18.03 1.11 12.77
N LEU A 597 17.90 2.00 13.76
CA LEU A 597 18.52 3.32 13.74
C LEU A 597 20.05 3.24 13.63
N LEU A 598 20.59 3.94 12.65
CA LEU A 598 22.03 4.03 12.40
C LEU A 598 22.66 5.20 13.16
N THR A 599 22.01 6.35 13.19
CA THR A 599 22.56 7.59 13.78
C THR A 599 23.01 7.44 15.25
N PRO A 600 22.22 6.81 16.14
CA PRO A 600 22.67 6.60 17.53
C PRO A 600 23.98 5.82 17.61
N ARG A 601 24.13 4.77 16.81
CA ARG A 601 25.35 3.95 16.80
C ARG A 601 26.57 4.73 16.32
N LEU A 602 26.43 5.55 15.26
CA LEU A 602 27.52 6.38 14.75
C LEU A 602 27.97 7.41 15.77
N PHE A 603 27.04 8.01 16.51
CA PHE A 603 27.40 8.99 17.55
C PHE A 603 27.92 8.34 18.81
N LEU A 604 27.42 7.17 19.22
CA LEU A 604 28.06 6.36 20.28
C LEU A 604 29.52 6.03 19.93
N MET A 605 29.76 5.59 18.68
CA MET A 605 31.12 5.33 18.20
C MET A 605 32.01 6.58 18.29
N ARG A 606 31.50 7.74 17.87
CA ARG A 606 32.25 9.03 17.95
C ARG A 606 32.52 9.43 19.40
N GLN A 607 31.52 9.28 20.26
CA GLN A 607 31.63 9.57 21.69
C GLN A 607 32.68 8.70 22.38
N TYR A 608 32.60 7.38 22.20
CA TYR A 608 33.56 6.44 22.82
C TYR A 608 34.98 6.67 22.33
N ARG A 609 35.15 7.03 21.05
CA ARG A 609 36.45 7.45 20.52
C ARG A 609 36.97 8.73 21.22
N LYS A 610 36.10 9.75 21.37
CA LYS A 610 36.46 11.03 22.04
C LYS A 610 36.86 10.79 23.51
N LEU A 611 36.17 9.86 24.19
CA LEU A 611 36.41 9.52 25.58
C LEU A 611 37.48 8.43 25.81
N ASN A 612 38.14 7.93 24.76
CA ASN A 612 39.10 6.83 24.78
C ASN A 612 38.56 5.51 25.39
N GLN A 613 37.25 5.26 25.29
CA GLN A 613 36.59 4.05 25.78
C GLN A 613 36.67 2.95 24.71
N THR A 614 37.79 2.23 24.67
CA THR A 614 38.16 1.33 23.55
C THR A 614 37.27 0.09 23.46
N LYS A 615 36.82 -0.47 24.60
CA LYS A 615 35.97 -1.69 24.59
C LYS A 615 34.57 -1.40 24.04
N GLU A 616 33.95 -0.33 24.54
CA GLU A 616 32.62 0.15 24.12
C GLU A 616 32.64 0.57 22.66
N PHE A 617 33.69 1.30 22.25
CA PHE A 617 33.93 1.67 20.86
C PHE A 617 33.97 0.45 19.93
N ASP A 618 34.78 -0.57 20.27
CA ASP A 618 34.92 -1.80 19.47
C ASP A 618 33.58 -2.54 19.36
N SER A 619 32.82 -2.61 20.44
CA SER A 619 31.50 -3.25 20.44
C SER A 619 30.55 -2.57 19.46
N VAL A 620 30.48 -1.23 19.48
CA VAL A 620 29.61 -0.46 18.58
C VAL A 620 30.09 -0.57 17.13
N VAL A 621 31.38 -0.45 16.86
CA VAL A 621 31.96 -0.59 15.50
C VAL A 621 31.61 -1.95 14.90
N VAL A 622 31.72 -3.04 15.67
CA VAL A 622 31.36 -4.39 15.21
C VAL A 622 29.87 -4.46 14.89
N SER A 623 29.01 -3.83 15.69
CA SER A 623 27.55 -3.83 15.46
C SER A 623 27.11 -3.10 14.18
N ILE A 624 27.99 -2.23 13.62
CA ILE A 624 27.69 -1.43 12.43
C ILE A 624 28.40 -1.99 11.19
N ALA A 625 29.61 -2.49 11.34
CA ALA A 625 30.51 -2.79 10.20
C ALA A 625 29.93 -3.74 9.15
N ASP A 626 29.12 -4.72 9.55
CA ASP A 626 28.54 -5.73 8.68
C ASP A 626 27.15 -5.33 8.11
N ARG A 627 26.64 -4.16 8.47
CA ARG A 627 25.34 -3.69 7.93
C ARG A 627 25.45 -3.39 6.43
N PRO A 628 24.53 -3.92 5.60
CA PRO A 628 24.57 -3.70 4.14
C PRO A 628 24.15 -2.27 3.73
N ASP A 629 23.41 -1.57 4.59
CA ASP A 629 22.75 -0.29 4.33
C ASP A 629 23.59 0.95 4.70
N LEU A 630 24.90 0.79 4.90
CA LEU A 630 25.76 1.91 5.25
C LEU A 630 26.04 2.83 4.06
N PRO A 631 25.73 4.13 4.15
CA PRO A 631 26.14 5.10 3.14
C PRO A 631 27.66 5.37 3.21
N VAL A 632 28.22 5.90 2.11
CA VAL A 632 29.67 6.18 2.00
C VAL A 632 30.22 6.96 3.20
N PRO A 633 29.59 8.06 3.70
CA PRO A 633 30.11 8.77 4.86
C PRO A 633 30.17 7.92 6.14
N ALA A 634 29.19 7.03 6.35
CA ALA A 634 29.21 6.12 7.49
C ALA A 634 30.30 5.05 7.36
N LEU A 635 30.54 4.55 6.16
CA LEU A 635 31.67 3.64 5.88
C LEU A 635 33.01 4.35 6.10
N GLU A 636 33.14 5.60 5.70
CA GLU A 636 34.35 6.41 6.01
C GLU A 636 34.57 6.52 7.53
N ASP A 637 33.53 6.85 8.30
CA ASP A 637 33.60 6.94 9.77
C ASP A 637 34.02 5.57 10.40
N VAL A 638 33.42 4.47 9.96
CA VAL A 638 33.76 3.12 10.44
C VAL A 638 35.18 2.71 10.00
N GLY A 639 35.57 3.03 8.76
CA GLY A 639 36.92 2.80 8.28
C GLY A 639 37.98 3.55 9.09
N MET A 640 37.75 4.83 9.36
CA MET A 640 38.60 5.64 10.25
C MET A 640 38.64 5.08 11.67
N ALA A 641 37.54 4.56 12.17
CA ALA A 641 37.48 3.91 13.47
C ALA A 641 38.40 2.67 13.52
N PHE A 642 38.40 1.84 12.50
CA PHE A 642 39.31 0.70 12.41
C PHE A 642 40.77 1.11 12.24
N LEU A 643 41.06 2.20 11.49
CA LEU A 643 42.43 2.74 11.37
C LEU A 643 42.94 3.24 12.71
N ALA A 644 42.14 3.99 13.46
CA ALA A 644 42.49 4.49 14.79
C ALA A 644 42.87 3.36 15.77
N ASN A 645 42.20 2.21 15.63
CA ASN A 645 42.49 1.00 16.42
C ASN A 645 43.51 0.06 15.75
N LYS A 646 44.26 0.53 14.76
CA LYS A 646 45.29 -0.25 14.03
C LYS A 646 44.80 -1.57 13.42
N ARG A 647 43.44 -1.67 13.14
CA ARG A 647 42.81 -2.85 12.52
C ARG A 647 42.79 -2.68 11.00
N TYR A 648 43.95 -2.64 10.39
CA TYR A 648 44.15 -2.29 8.97
C TYR A 648 43.38 -3.19 8.00
N ASP A 649 43.27 -4.50 8.29
CA ASP A 649 42.54 -5.46 7.44
C ASP A 649 41.03 -5.14 7.38
N LYS A 650 40.46 -4.82 8.54
CA LYS A 650 39.03 -4.44 8.62
C LYS A 650 38.79 -3.10 7.94
N ALA A 651 39.65 -2.12 8.19
CA ALA A 651 39.60 -0.83 7.53
C ALA A 651 39.66 -0.98 6.00
N GLY A 652 40.58 -1.81 5.50
CA GLY A 652 40.72 -2.08 4.05
C GLY A 652 39.41 -2.64 3.44
N ARG A 653 38.74 -3.57 4.11
CA ARG A 653 37.45 -4.11 3.67
C ARG A 653 36.35 -3.07 3.63
N ILE A 654 36.24 -2.23 4.67
CA ILE A 654 35.27 -1.14 4.74
C ILE A 654 35.51 -0.12 3.61
N TYR A 655 36.76 0.30 3.41
CA TYR A 655 37.08 1.23 2.33
C TYR A 655 36.87 0.63 0.94
N ARG A 656 37.05 -0.69 0.77
CA ARG A 656 36.66 -1.36 -0.47
C ARG A 656 35.15 -1.24 -0.73
N ARG A 657 34.33 -1.42 0.30
CA ARG A 657 32.88 -1.19 0.18
C ARG A 657 32.56 0.27 -0.17
N ALA A 658 33.21 1.22 0.49
CA ALA A 658 33.01 2.64 0.22
C ALA A 658 33.38 3.00 -1.23
N LEU A 659 34.49 2.46 -1.77
CA LEU A 659 34.87 2.63 -3.17
C LEU A 659 33.84 2.04 -4.14
N ASN A 660 33.29 0.86 -3.83
CA ASN A 660 32.26 0.25 -4.66
C ASN A 660 30.95 1.06 -4.66
N LEU A 661 30.74 1.91 -3.66
CA LEU A 661 29.59 2.82 -3.51
C LEU A 661 29.87 4.25 -3.96
N GLY A 662 30.98 4.49 -4.69
CA GLY A 662 31.30 5.79 -5.28
C GLY A 662 32.16 6.72 -4.43
N MET A 663 32.84 6.22 -3.38
CA MET A 663 33.86 7.00 -2.68
C MET A 663 34.99 7.40 -3.64
N ASP A 664 35.47 8.64 -3.54
CA ASP A 664 36.59 9.13 -4.32
C ASP A 664 37.87 8.31 -4.04
N PRO A 665 38.49 7.66 -5.05
CA PRO A 665 39.72 6.91 -4.89
C PRO A 665 40.90 7.75 -4.36
N ALA A 666 40.94 9.04 -4.64
CA ALA A 666 41.99 9.95 -4.17
C ALA A 666 42.09 9.99 -2.65
N LYS A 667 40.96 9.85 -1.95
CA LYS A 667 40.91 9.76 -0.48
C LYS A 667 41.64 8.55 0.07
N ILE A 668 41.67 7.42 -0.67
CA ILE A 668 42.38 6.22 -0.24
C ILE A 668 43.89 6.44 -0.34
N ASP A 669 44.35 7.13 -1.38
CA ASP A 669 45.79 7.42 -1.54
C ASP A 669 46.27 8.39 -0.44
N GLU A 670 45.46 9.31 -0.02
CA GLU A 670 45.72 10.18 1.13
C GLU A 670 45.76 9.39 2.46
N LEU A 671 44.81 8.48 2.65
CA LEU A 671 44.79 7.61 3.83
C LEU A 671 46.00 6.66 3.88
N LYS A 672 46.49 6.15 2.75
CA LYS A 672 47.70 5.34 2.70
C LYS A 672 48.97 6.12 3.05
N LYS A 673 49.03 7.43 2.74
CA LYS A 673 50.17 8.26 3.17
C LYS A 673 50.24 8.37 4.70
N SER A 674 49.12 8.52 5.37
CA SER A 674 49.04 8.64 6.83
C SER A 674 49.05 7.25 7.52
N HIS A 675 48.57 6.20 6.83
CA HIS A 675 48.51 4.83 7.33
C HIS A 675 49.14 3.82 6.34
N PRO A 676 50.48 3.70 6.29
CA PRO A 676 51.18 2.88 5.30
C PRO A 676 50.80 1.39 5.32
N LEU A 677 50.31 0.89 6.44
CA LEU A 677 49.85 -0.51 6.59
C LEU A 677 48.44 -0.77 6.07
N LEU A 678 47.74 0.26 5.57
CA LEU A 678 46.41 0.10 5.01
C LEU A 678 46.51 -0.59 3.63
N VAL A 679 46.02 -1.81 3.57
CA VAL A 679 45.83 -2.56 2.33
C VAL A 679 44.32 -2.62 2.02
N VAL A 680 43.93 -1.99 0.91
CA VAL A 680 42.55 -2.11 0.39
C VAL A 680 42.52 -3.26 -0.61
N PRO A 681 41.77 -4.35 -0.36
CA PRO A 681 41.78 -5.53 -1.26
C PRO A 681 41.42 -5.16 -2.71
N PRO A 682 41.89 -5.85 -3.73
CA PRO A 682 41.43 -5.64 -5.11
C PRO A 682 39.97 -6.00 -5.27
N ARG A 683 39.37 -5.61 -6.40
CA ARG A 683 37.94 -5.89 -6.70
C ARG A 683 37.65 -7.38 -6.74
#